data_2068abb56561483fbd40a6a1f3dba7ae
#
_entry.id   2068abb56561483fbd40a6a1f3dba7ae
#
_cell.length_a   1.000
_cell.length_b   1.000
_cell.length_c   1.000
_cell.angle_alpha   90.00
_cell.angle_beta   90.00
_cell.angle_gamma   90.00
#
_symmetry.space_group_name_H-M   'P 1'
#
loop_
_entity.id
_entity.type
_entity.pdbx_description
1 polymer ?
#
loop_
_entity_poly.entity_id
_entity_poly.type
_entity_poly.pdbx_seq_one_letter_code
_entity_poly.pdbx_strand_id
1 'polypeptide(L)'
;MKSFQRKWEGLEITIITVIVLLLLLLAYLNWAIAILALIIVVAAYLVNYNTIHNRRRLAREQFGAMMKNVTQASNFALQNLPMGIALVNKQGTLVWNNSVFADWVKVDWNKLQKMSALMPGFRIDKIWGKSGFMTEQYGDKYFQIIYKFIDPRDTRPDINSEDELAEHAVMALYFKDITALEKARIKAEEDQPVWGMIQIDNLEELTKGLSDREYTSVWTDINNIITDEIDRQEGFIRNFQDDMYTFAISRGALHEMEENGFKVLERIRKLPSPRQVPATISVGISENVGSVKEVSSRARAALDIALGRGGDQVCIMDGESTRFFGGNTAGVEKNTRVRARVVSQALHELMLDSDKILVMGHKREDYDALGGIIGVVAIARTLGKELRIVLSKETSAIDKMVTVLKEDEFWTEHIITPDAAKAWVDANTLTIVCDTHRQEMVAAQEALEISERRIVIDHHRRAADFVENPLLTYLEPTASSTSELVTELVQYAGGGVKLSKAEATGIYAGIVLDTKNFIQQTGARTFEAAAFLRRAGADIEKVKQLFIETFDSIQLRAKMVFEASRTEGIAISVAPEGLKDMMALAAQSADMLISNEDIEAAFVLYSLNDGGIGVSARSKGKVNVQVVMEALGGGGHRTVAGAQLQGMTIEEAKKAILDHALEALHSAEKEEEEQ
;
A
#
# COMPACT_ATOMS: atom_id res chain seq x y z
N MET A 1 42.36 -53.71 -9.49
CA MET A 1 42.66 -54.41 -10.80
C MET A 1 44.13 -54.73 -10.98
N LYS A 2 45.11 -53.85 -10.79
CA LYS A 2 46.57 -54.14 -10.96
C LYS A 2 47.12 -55.25 -10.05
N SER A 3 46.62 -55.45 -8.82
CA SER A 3 47.10 -56.54 -7.92
C SER A 3 46.57 -57.92 -8.30
N PHE A 4 45.39 -57.96 -8.94
CA PHE A 4 44.79 -59.23 -9.42
C PHE A 4 45.49 -59.69 -10.73
N GLN A 5 45.83 -58.77 -11.56
CA GLN A 5 46.57 -59.06 -12.79
C GLN A 5 47.99 -59.64 -12.54
N ARG A 6 48.73 -59.10 -11.58
CA ARG A 6 50.04 -59.65 -11.12
C ARG A 6 49.98 -61.07 -10.56
N LYS A 7 48.90 -61.42 -9.85
CA LYS A 7 48.72 -62.80 -9.32
C LYS A 7 48.47 -63.81 -10.43
N TRP A 8 47.73 -63.43 -11.47
CA TRP A 8 47.47 -64.28 -12.63
C TRP A 8 48.71 -64.51 -13.50
N GLU A 9 49.53 -63.49 -13.76
CA GLU A 9 50.82 -63.60 -14.46
C GLU A 9 51.80 -64.55 -13.73
N GLY A 10 51.84 -64.50 -12.40
CA GLY A 10 52.65 -65.42 -11.62
C GLY A 10 52.19 -66.90 -11.70
N LEU A 11 50.87 -67.15 -11.75
CA LEU A 11 50.31 -68.48 -11.89
C LEU A 11 50.55 -69.06 -13.30
N GLU A 12 50.44 -68.26 -14.36
CA GLU A 12 50.74 -68.67 -15.74
C GLU A 12 52.21 -69.06 -15.89
N ILE A 13 53.14 -68.26 -15.36
CA ILE A 13 54.57 -68.54 -15.40
C ILE A 13 54.88 -69.90 -14.67
N THR A 14 54.26 -70.14 -13.53
CA THR A 14 54.44 -71.37 -12.75
C THR A 14 53.94 -72.60 -13.55
N ILE A 15 52.77 -72.52 -14.18
CA ILE A 15 52.19 -73.59 -14.99
C ILE A 15 53.10 -73.92 -16.22
N ILE A 16 53.55 -72.86 -16.88
CA ILE A 16 54.46 -73.01 -18.06
C ILE A 16 55.76 -73.68 -17.62
N THR A 17 56.34 -73.29 -16.50
CA THR A 17 57.59 -73.88 -15.98
C THR A 17 57.37 -75.34 -15.60
N VAL A 18 56.28 -75.76 -15.00
CA VAL A 18 55.95 -77.15 -14.71
C VAL A 18 55.79 -77.96 -16.00
N ILE A 19 55.08 -77.43 -16.99
CA ILE A 19 54.90 -78.09 -18.29
C ILE A 19 56.22 -78.32 -18.97
N VAL A 20 57.13 -77.30 -18.96
CA VAL A 20 58.47 -77.43 -19.61
C VAL A 20 59.30 -78.50 -18.88
N LEU A 21 59.30 -78.55 -17.52
CA LEU A 21 60.03 -79.58 -16.78
C LEU A 21 59.53 -81.00 -17.05
N LEU A 22 58.21 -81.14 -17.21
CA LEU A 22 57.54 -82.37 -17.51
C LEU A 22 57.92 -82.85 -18.93
N LEU A 23 57.96 -81.96 -19.88
CA LEU A 23 58.40 -82.27 -21.29
C LEU A 23 59.86 -82.63 -21.33
N LEU A 24 60.77 -82.02 -20.56
CA LEU A 24 62.18 -82.38 -20.48
C LEU A 24 62.35 -83.76 -19.86
N LEU A 25 61.60 -84.11 -18.80
CA LEU A 25 61.60 -85.46 -18.19
C LEU A 25 61.11 -86.52 -19.20
N LEU A 26 60.03 -86.24 -19.94
CA LEU A 26 59.50 -87.11 -20.99
C LEU A 26 60.51 -87.27 -22.11
N ALA A 27 61.27 -86.25 -22.50
CA ALA A 27 62.32 -86.36 -23.55
C ALA A 27 63.49 -87.19 -23.09
N TYR A 28 63.84 -87.18 -21.80
CA TYR A 28 64.84 -88.07 -21.25
C TYR A 28 64.44 -89.58 -21.25
N LEU A 29 63.15 -89.83 -21.01
CA LEU A 29 62.61 -91.21 -21.00
C LEU A 29 62.28 -91.74 -22.38
N ASN A 30 61.67 -91.00 -23.27
CA ASN A 30 61.34 -91.37 -24.65
C ASN A 30 61.06 -90.15 -25.48
N TRP A 31 61.95 -89.81 -26.39
CA TRP A 31 61.92 -88.64 -27.22
C TRP A 31 60.65 -88.50 -28.13
N ALA A 32 60.12 -89.68 -28.62
CA ALA A 32 58.93 -89.72 -29.47
C ALA A 32 57.65 -89.31 -28.73
N ILE A 33 57.51 -89.72 -27.46
CA ILE A 33 56.39 -89.36 -26.60
C ILE A 33 56.48 -87.87 -26.20
N ALA A 34 57.69 -87.35 -26.01
CA ALA A 34 57.91 -85.91 -25.74
C ALA A 34 57.50 -85.01 -26.87
N ILE A 35 57.78 -85.38 -28.09
CA ILE A 35 57.35 -84.62 -29.28
C ILE A 35 55.81 -84.61 -29.40
N LEU A 36 55.17 -85.76 -29.17
CA LEU A 36 53.73 -85.89 -29.23
C LEU A 36 53.09 -85.01 -28.17
N ALA A 37 53.63 -85.03 -26.94
CA ALA A 37 53.15 -84.21 -25.83
C ALA A 37 53.34 -82.68 -26.11
N LEU A 38 54.46 -82.28 -26.68
CA LEU A 38 54.71 -80.90 -27.08
C LEU A 38 53.70 -80.42 -28.13
N ILE A 39 53.42 -81.27 -29.15
CA ILE A 39 52.41 -80.96 -30.17
C ILE A 39 51.05 -80.75 -29.51
N ILE A 40 50.67 -81.63 -28.59
CA ILE A 40 49.38 -81.49 -27.85
C ILE A 40 49.34 -80.19 -27.02
N VAL A 41 50.41 -79.86 -26.32
CA VAL A 41 50.48 -78.61 -25.48
C VAL A 41 50.43 -77.39 -26.43
N VAL A 42 51.15 -77.35 -27.50
CA VAL A 42 51.09 -76.24 -28.45
C VAL A 42 49.72 -76.11 -29.10
N ALA A 43 49.09 -77.22 -29.52
CA ALA A 43 47.77 -77.23 -30.06
C ALA A 43 46.71 -76.65 -28.98
N ALA A 44 46.81 -77.16 -27.78
CA ALA A 44 45.93 -76.68 -26.69
C ALA A 44 46.15 -75.19 -26.38
N TYR A 45 47.44 -74.74 -26.42
CA TYR A 45 47.75 -73.32 -26.26
C TYR A 45 47.16 -72.46 -27.37
N LEU A 46 47.31 -72.88 -28.63
CA LEU A 46 46.77 -72.16 -29.79
C LEU A 46 45.22 -72.07 -29.72
N VAL A 47 44.55 -73.18 -29.37
CA VAL A 47 43.09 -73.20 -29.19
C VAL A 47 42.63 -72.25 -28.08
N ASN A 48 43.33 -72.32 -26.96
CA ASN A 48 43.04 -71.46 -25.85
C ASN A 48 43.28 -69.98 -26.16
N TYR A 49 44.41 -69.64 -26.77
CA TYR A 49 44.74 -68.30 -27.19
C TYR A 49 43.70 -67.75 -28.20
N ASN A 50 43.33 -68.56 -29.21
CA ASN A 50 42.29 -68.14 -30.16
C ASN A 50 40.91 -67.94 -29.50
N THR A 51 40.57 -68.82 -28.56
CA THR A 51 39.31 -68.74 -27.77
C THR A 51 39.27 -67.46 -26.93
N ILE A 52 40.36 -67.13 -26.22
CA ILE A 52 40.45 -65.92 -25.34
C ILE A 52 40.41 -64.66 -26.23
N HIS A 53 41.17 -64.70 -27.38
CA HIS A 53 41.21 -63.60 -28.29
C HIS A 53 39.85 -63.33 -28.93
N ASN A 54 39.15 -64.36 -29.36
CA ASN A 54 37.80 -64.23 -29.92
C ASN A 54 36.79 -63.78 -28.89
N ARG A 55 36.86 -64.27 -27.63
CA ARG A 55 36.01 -63.78 -26.54
C ARG A 55 36.26 -62.29 -26.25
N ARG A 56 37.52 -61.85 -26.19
CA ARG A 56 37.85 -60.43 -25.97
C ARG A 56 37.38 -59.56 -27.14
N ARG A 57 37.47 -60.04 -28.37
CA ARG A 57 36.97 -59.32 -29.54
C ARG A 57 35.44 -59.21 -29.50
N LEU A 58 34.72 -60.30 -29.28
CA LEU A 58 33.26 -60.33 -29.13
C LEU A 58 32.79 -59.41 -28.00
N ALA A 59 33.46 -59.46 -26.84
CA ALA A 59 33.14 -58.59 -25.71
C ALA A 59 33.32 -57.09 -26.02
N ARG A 60 34.39 -56.72 -26.81
CA ARG A 60 34.60 -55.35 -27.26
C ARG A 60 33.54 -54.90 -28.28
N GLU A 61 33.20 -55.78 -29.23
CA GLU A 61 32.14 -55.50 -30.22
C GLU A 61 30.76 -55.35 -29.54
N GLN A 62 30.44 -56.23 -28.59
CA GLN A 62 29.19 -56.14 -27.80
C GLN A 62 29.16 -54.89 -26.94
N PHE A 63 30.27 -54.56 -26.25
CA PHE A 63 30.37 -53.37 -25.45
C PHE A 63 30.25 -52.07 -26.31
N GLY A 64 30.92 -52.06 -27.47
CA GLY A 64 30.80 -50.96 -28.43
C GLY A 64 29.37 -50.78 -28.96
N ALA A 65 28.69 -51.88 -29.30
CA ALA A 65 27.31 -51.88 -29.72
C ALA A 65 26.37 -51.42 -28.62
N MET A 66 26.59 -51.91 -27.40
CA MET A 66 25.81 -51.47 -26.20
C MET A 66 25.99 -49.98 -25.92
N MET A 67 27.23 -49.48 -25.93
CA MET A 67 27.50 -48.03 -25.77
C MET A 67 26.83 -47.19 -26.86
N LYS A 68 26.89 -47.66 -28.11
CA LYS A 68 26.20 -46.98 -29.22
C LYS A 68 24.70 -46.97 -29.03
N ASN A 69 24.12 -48.09 -28.60
CA ASN A 69 22.67 -48.17 -28.29
C ASN A 69 22.26 -47.26 -27.08
N VAL A 70 23.07 -47.24 -26.04
CA VAL A 70 22.85 -46.35 -24.88
C VAL A 70 22.93 -44.89 -25.30
N THR A 71 23.92 -44.52 -26.12
CA THR A 71 24.04 -43.15 -26.63
C THR A 71 22.87 -42.77 -27.54
N GLN A 72 22.45 -43.69 -28.43
CA GLN A 72 21.27 -43.47 -29.26
C GLN A 72 19.98 -43.34 -28.44
N ALA A 73 19.78 -44.22 -27.46
CA ALA A 73 18.62 -44.16 -26.57
C ALA A 73 18.61 -42.89 -25.75
N SER A 74 19.77 -42.46 -25.25
CA SER A 74 19.90 -41.18 -24.48
C SER A 74 19.58 -39.99 -25.40
N ASN A 75 20.14 -39.95 -26.61
CA ASN A 75 19.84 -38.88 -27.57
C ASN A 75 18.37 -38.86 -27.97
N PHE A 76 17.76 -40.02 -28.20
CA PHE A 76 16.34 -40.13 -28.49
C PHE A 76 15.49 -39.64 -27.32
N ALA A 77 15.83 -40.02 -26.11
CA ALA A 77 15.13 -39.57 -24.92
C ALA A 77 15.22 -38.05 -24.73
N LEU A 78 16.44 -37.47 -24.88
CA LEU A 78 16.65 -36.02 -24.75
C LEU A 78 15.91 -35.20 -25.83
N GLN A 79 15.84 -35.75 -27.06
CA GLN A 79 15.14 -35.08 -28.17
C GLN A 79 13.60 -35.14 -28.04
N ASN A 80 13.05 -36.17 -27.37
CA ASN A 80 11.61 -36.41 -27.28
C ASN A 80 11.03 -36.15 -25.89
N LEU A 81 11.81 -35.65 -24.92
CA LEU A 81 11.28 -35.18 -23.65
C LEU A 81 10.32 -34.03 -23.90
N PRO A 82 9.13 -33.97 -23.21
CA PRO A 82 8.15 -32.89 -23.35
C PRO A 82 8.61 -31.62 -22.60
N MET A 83 9.89 -31.30 -22.68
CA MET A 83 10.49 -30.10 -22.12
C MET A 83 11.64 -29.61 -23.01
N GLY A 84 11.79 -28.31 -23.11
CA GLY A 84 12.89 -27.68 -23.79
C GLY A 84 14.17 -27.85 -22.97
N ILE A 85 15.26 -28.22 -23.65
CA ILE A 85 16.57 -28.31 -23.01
C ILE A 85 17.55 -27.46 -23.84
N ALA A 86 18.32 -26.62 -23.15
CA ALA A 86 19.37 -25.81 -23.76
C ALA A 86 20.63 -25.85 -22.89
N LEU A 87 21.79 -25.94 -23.55
CA LEU A 87 23.08 -25.78 -22.90
C LEU A 87 23.70 -24.46 -23.36
N VAL A 88 24.12 -23.64 -22.41
CA VAL A 88 24.71 -22.33 -22.69
C VAL A 88 26.07 -22.19 -22.01
N ASN A 89 26.99 -21.48 -22.68
CA ASN A 89 28.29 -21.17 -22.12
C ASN A 89 28.21 -19.89 -21.21
N LYS A 90 29.33 -19.49 -20.61
CA LYS A 90 29.45 -18.32 -19.74
C LYS A 90 29.03 -17.01 -20.42
N GLN A 91 29.20 -16.90 -21.73
CA GLN A 91 28.81 -15.72 -22.52
C GLN A 91 27.32 -15.72 -22.88
N GLY A 92 26.56 -16.74 -22.43
CA GLY A 92 25.16 -16.93 -22.76
C GLY A 92 24.89 -17.42 -24.17
N THR A 93 25.93 -17.92 -24.88
CA THR A 93 25.78 -18.47 -26.22
C THR A 93 25.23 -19.89 -26.12
N LEU A 94 24.24 -20.18 -26.94
CA LEU A 94 23.63 -21.50 -27.05
C LEU A 94 24.64 -22.49 -27.65
N VAL A 95 25.02 -23.50 -26.89
CA VAL A 95 25.96 -24.56 -27.27
C VAL A 95 25.22 -25.76 -27.86
N TRP A 96 24.09 -26.11 -27.28
CA TRP A 96 23.23 -27.21 -27.70
C TRP A 96 21.81 -27.01 -27.23
N ASN A 97 20.85 -27.55 -27.96
CA ASN A 97 19.45 -27.61 -27.52
C ASN A 97 18.75 -28.81 -28.17
N ASN A 98 17.62 -29.22 -27.59
CA ASN A 98 16.74 -30.22 -28.21
C ASN A 98 15.74 -29.55 -29.17
N SER A 99 15.00 -30.38 -29.91
CA SER A 99 14.00 -29.93 -30.89
C SER A 99 12.87 -29.12 -30.21
N VAL A 100 12.43 -29.55 -29.06
CA VAL A 100 11.33 -28.89 -28.31
C VAL A 100 11.67 -27.44 -27.92
N PHE A 101 12.89 -27.18 -27.45
CA PHE A 101 13.34 -25.82 -27.19
C PHE A 101 13.41 -24.99 -28.48
N ALA A 102 13.98 -25.59 -29.55
CA ALA A 102 14.11 -24.91 -30.84
C ALA A 102 12.76 -24.47 -31.41
N ASP A 103 11.75 -25.33 -31.31
CA ASP A 103 10.39 -25.03 -31.77
C ASP A 103 9.73 -23.89 -30.97
N TRP A 104 9.95 -23.84 -29.66
CA TRP A 104 9.36 -22.81 -28.81
C TRP A 104 9.95 -21.43 -29.03
N VAL A 105 11.28 -21.33 -29.22
CA VAL A 105 11.98 -20.02 -29.34
C VAL A 105 12.42 -19.71 -30.78
N LYS A 106 12.09 -20.56 -31.77
CA LYS A 106 12.40 -20.40 -33.20
C LYS A 106 13.91 -20.22 -33.45
N VAL A 107 14.72 -21.14 -32.94
CA VAL A 107 16.19 -21.11 -33.08
C VAL A 107 16.59 -21.16 -34.54
N ASP A 108 17.45 -20.23 -35.00
CA ASP A 108 18.09 -20.27 -36.29
C ASP A 108 19.39 -21.09 -36.20
N TRP A 109 19.36 -22.32 -36.68
CA TRP A 109 20.50 -23.27 -36.65
C TRP A 109 21.73 -22.81 -37.44
N ASN A 110 21.59 -21.81 -38.31
CA ASN A 110 22.68 -21.32 -39.14
C ASN A 110 23.52 -20.22 -38.45
N LYS A 111 23.14 -19.80 -37.22
CA LYS A 111 23.80 -18.73 -36.48
C LYS A 111 24.05 -19.11 -35.04
N LEU A 112 25.21 -18.73 -34.50
CA LEU A 112 25.49 -18.74 -33.08
C LEU A 112 24.59 -17.69 -32.38
N GLN A 113 23.64 -18.14 -31.57
CA GLN A 113 22.69 -17.27 -30.94
C GLN A 113 22.93 -17.16 -29.42
N LYS A 114 22.77 -15.98 -28.90
CA LYS A 114 22.77 -15.76 -27.44
C LYS A 114 21.37 -15.93 -26.87
N MET A 115 21.28 -16.48 -25.66
CA MET A 115 20.00 -16.61 -24.93
C MET A 115 19.28 -15.28 -24.74
N SER A 116 20.03 -14.20 -24.52
CA SER A 116 19.46 -12.85 -24.41
C SER A 116 18.81 -12.31 -25.70
N ALA A 117 19.22 -12.84 -26.86
CA ALA A 117 18.59 -12.53 -28.15
C ALA A 117 17.35 -13.38 -28.41
N LEU A 118 17.35 -14.64 -27.95
CA LEU A 118 16.22 -15.55 -28.04
C LEU A 118 15.14 -15.25 -27.01
N MET A 119 15.55 -14.90 -25.80
CA MET A 119 14.66 -14.55 -24.68
C MET A 119 15.11 -13.20 -24.11
N PRO A 120 14.54 -12.08 -24.58
CA PRO A 120 14.85 -10.75 -24.05
C PRO A 120 14.60 -10.70 -22.52
N GLY A 121 15.59 -10.19 -21.78
CA GLY A 121 15.54 -10.16 -20.30
C GLY A 121 16.26 -11.34 -19.63
N PHE A 122 16.55 -12.43 -20.31
CA PHE A 122 17.29 -13.55 -19.73
C PHE A 122 18.74 -13.15 -19.40
N ARG A 123 19.12 -13.26 -18.13
CA ARG A 123 20.41 -12.82 -17.58
C ARG A 123 21.22 -14.02 -17.07
N ILE A 124 22.10 -14.56 -17.93
CA ILE A 124 22.96 -15.70 -17.57
C ILE A 124 23.92 -15.37 -16.41
N ASP A 125 24.39 -14.13 -16.32
CA ASP A 125 25.26 -13.63 -15.27
C ASP A 125 24.69 -13.78 -13.87
N LYS A 126 23.37 -13.70 -13.71
CA LYS A 126 22.70 -13.88 -12.40
C LYS A 126 22.66 -15.32 -11.90
N ILE A 127 22.70 -16.28 -12.81
CA ILE A 127 22.53 -17.71 -12.51
C ILE A 127 23.81 -18.53 -12.72
N TRP A 128 24.84 -17.98 -13.37
CA TRP A 128 26.09 -18.68 -13.64
C TRP A 128 26.74 -19.23 -12.37
N GLY A 129 27.16 -20.51 -12.41
CA GLY A 129 27.74 -21.20 -11.26
C GLY A 129 26.74 -21.64 -10.20
N LYS A 130 25.43 -21.37 -10.36
CA LYS A 130 24.38 -21.71 -9.42
C LYS A 130 23.47 -22.79 -9.98
N SER A 131 22.65 -23.39 -9.09
CA SER A 131 21.55 -24.28 -9.46
C SER A 131 20.28 -23.80 -8.79
N GLY A 132 19.15 -23.85 -9.48
CA GLY A 132 17.87 -23.38 -8.96
C GLY A 132 16.78 -23.40 -10.04
N PHE A 133 15.74 -22.64 -9.82
CA PHE A 133 14.68 -22.44 -10.81
C PHE A 133 14.21 -20.98 -10.82
N MET A 134 13.58 -20.58 -11.90
CA MET A 134 12.89 -19.29 -12.06
C MET A 134 11.72 -19.45 -13.03
N THR A 135 10.77 -18.53 -12.96
CA THR A 135 9.64 -18.46 -13.88
C THR A 135 9.81 -17.24 -14.78
N GLU A 136 9.70 -17.41 -16.08
CA GLU A 136 9.86 -16.34 -17.08
C GLU A 136 8.74 -16.44 -18.11
N GLN A 137 8.26 -15.27 -18.54
CA GLN A 137 7.33 -15.17 -19.65
C GLN A 137 8.09 -14.89 -20.95
N TYR A 138 7.76 -15.64 -21.99
CA TYR A 138 8.27 -15.43 -23.34
C TYR A 138 7.11 -15.45 -24.35
N GLY A 139 6.81 -14.28 -24.91
CA GLY A 139 5.61 -14.10 -25.75
C GLY A 139 4.33 -14.40 -24.94
N ASP A 140 3.52 -15.31 -25.45
CA ASP A 140 2.26 -15.76 -24.82
C ASP A 140 2.44 -16.99 -23.91
N LYS A 141 3.67 -17.45 -23.72
CA LYS A 141 4.02 -18.64 -22.94
C LYS A 141 4.74 -18.31 -21.65
N TYR A 142 4.46 -19.10 -20.63
CA TYR A 142 5.14 -19.07 -19.33
C TYR A 142 6.01 -20.33 -19.19
N PHE A 143 7.26 -20.15 -18.83
CA PHE A 143 8.21 -21.22 -18.61
C PHE A 143 8.73 -21.25 -17.19
N GLN A 144 8.68 -22.41 -16.56
CA GLN A 144 9.51 -22.70 -15.40
C GLN A 144 10.86 -23.18 -15.92
N ILE A 145 11.92 -22.40 -15.66
CA ILE A 145 13.29 -22.69 -16.10
C ILE A 145 14.07 -23.21 -14.90
N ILE A 146 14.42 -24.50 -14.96
CA ILE A 146 15.34 -25.11 -14.00
C ILE A 146 16.74 -25.00 -14.58
N TYR A 147 17.65 -24.41 -13.85
CA TYR A 147 19.03 -24.24 -14.28
C TYR A 147 20.00 -24.96 -13.37
N LYS A 148 20.98 -25.63 -13.99
CA LYS A 148 22.01 -26.40 -13.29
C LYS A 148 23.38 -26.14 -13.92
N PHE A 149 24.33 -25.75 -13.09
CA PHE A 149 25.71 -25.62 -13.51
C PHE A 149 26.33 -27.03 -13.66
N ILE A 150 26.95 -27.30 -14.79
CA ILE A 150 27.67 -28.55 -15.09
C ILE A 150 29.16 -28.23 -15.03
N ASP A 151 29.82 -28.71 -13.98
CA ASP A 151 31.26 -28.56 -13.80
C ASP A 151 31.99 -29.62 -14.65
N PRO A 152 32.83 -29.24 -15.60
CA PRO A 152 33.57 -30.20 -16.45
C PRO A 152 34.52 -31.06 -15.62
N ARG A 153 34.92 -30.65 -14.40
CA ARG A 153 35.77 -31.47 -13.50
C ARG A 153 35.10 -32.74 -13.03
N ASP A 154 33.80 -32.82 -13.04
CA ASP A 154 33.05 -34.04 -12.68
C ASP A 154 33.33 -35.19 -13.70
N THR A 155 33.66 -34.83 -14.95
CA THR A 155 33.94 -35.80 -16.04
C THR A 155 35.40 -35.81 -16.48
N ARG A 156 36.13 -34.73 -16.26
CA ARG A 156 37.55 -34.53 -16.57
C ARG A 156 38.30 -33.97 -15.34
N PRO A 157 38.78 -34.82 -14.45
CA PRO A 157 39.51 -34.40 -13.27
C PRO A 157 40.86 -33.76 -13.50
N ASP A 158 41.36 -33.81 -14.75
CA ASP A 158 42.62 -33.24 -15.22
C ASP A 158 42.56 -31.74 -15.53
N ILE A 159 41.38 -31.14 -15.56
CA ILE A 159 41.20 -29.68 -15.71
C ILE A 159 41.67 -28.97 -14.45
N ASN A 160 42.79 -28.26 -14.53
CA ASN A 160 43.37 -27.56 -13.38
C ASN A 160 43.44 -26.03 -13.48
N SER A 161 43.17 -25.48 -14.69
CA SER A 161 43.17 -24.03 -14.91
C SER A 161 41.74 -23.44 -14.92
N GLU A 162 41.59 -22.20 -14.43
CA GLU A 162 40.31 -21.49 -14.48
C GLU A 162 39.86 -21.18 -15.92
N ASP A 163 40.83 -20.98 -16.83
CA ASP A 163 40.55 -20.70 -18.24
C ASP A 163 39.99 -21.94 -18.95
N GLU A 164 40.59 -23.14 -18.74
CA GLU A 164 40.07 -24.40 -19.26
C GLU A 164 38.70 -24.76 -18.66
N LEU A 165 38.49 -24.42 -17.37
CA LEU A 165 37.18 -24.58 -16.71
C LEU A 165 36.13 -23.68 -17.38
N ALA A 166 36.45 -22.41 -17.64
CA ALA A 166 35.57 -21.47 -18.32
C ALA A 166 35.21 -21.86 -19.75
N GLU A 167 36.13 -22.49 -20.45
CA GLU A 167 35.94 -22.95 -21.84
C GLU A 167 35.00 -24.18 -21.93
N HIS A 168 35.03 -25.07 -20.94
CA HIS A 168 34.30 -26.34 -20.97
C HIS A 168 33.08 -26.38 -20.05
N ALA A 169 32.90 -25.40 -19.16
CA ALA A 169 31.76 -25.30 -18.29
C ALA A 169 30.50 -24.88 -19.07
N VAL A 170 29.39 -25.51 -18.76
CA VAL A 170 28.09 -25.18 -19.36
C VAL A 170 26.99 -25.09 -18.29
N MET A 171 26.02 -24.25 -18.57
CA MET A 171 24.78 -24.19 -17.80
C MET A 171 23.71 -24.98 -18.55
N ALA A 172 23.15 -25.98 -17.90
CA ALA A 172 22.00 -26.70 -18.43
C ALA A 172 20.71 -25.98 -17.98
N LEU A 173 19.87 -25.68 -18.94
CA LEU A 173 18.58 -25.02 -18.77
C LEU A 173 17.48 -25.99 -19.22
N TYR A 174 16.54 -26.27 -18.31
CA TYR A 174 15.39 -27.13 -18.57
C TYR A 174 14.13 -26.27 -18.53
N PHE A 175 13.45 -26.14 -19.65
CA PHE A 175 12.25 -25.34 -19.83
C PHE A 175 11.01 -26.23 -19.73
N LYS A 176 10.18 -25.98 -18.76
CA LYS A 176 8.86 -26.60 -18.63
C LYS A 176 7.81 -25.58 -19.00
N ASP A 177 7.00 -25.86 -20.02
CA ASP A 177 5.86 -25.03 -20.36
C ASP A 177 4.81 -25.16 -19.26
N ILE A 178 4.56 -24.06 -18.55
CA ILE A 178 3.56 -23.92 -17.46
C ILE A 178 2.45 -22.95 -17.85
N THR A 179 2.32 -22.62 -19.13
CA THR A 179 1.37 -21.61 -19.63
C THR A 179 -0.07 -21.91 -19.19
N ALA A 180 -0.49 -23.16 -19.33
CA ALA A 180 -1.84 -23.54 -18.91
C ALA A 180 -2.06 -23.39 -17.39
N LEU A 181 -1.03 -23.72 -16.61
CA LEU A 181 -1.06 -23.57 -15.14
C LEU A 181 -1.10 -22.09 -14.73
N GLU A 182 -0.21 -21.27 -15.31
CA GLU A 182 -0.16 -19.84 -14.98
C GLU A 182 -1.42 -19.10 -15.45
N LYS A 183 -1.91 -19.38 -16.66
CA LYS A 183 -3.18 -18.82 -17.12
C LYS A 183 -4.34 -19.25 -16.23
N ALA A 184 -4.39 -20.51 -15.78
CA ALA A 184 -5.40 -20.97 -14.84
C ALA A 184 -5.25 -20.30 -13.46
N ARG A 185 -4.02 -20.08 -12.99
CA ARG A 185 -3.75 -19.36 -11.73
C ARG A 185 -4.21 -17.90 -11.81
N ILE A 186 -3.82 -17.19 -12.87
CA ILE A 186 -4.22 -15.80 -13.11
C ILE A 186 -5.74 -15.70 -13.18
N LYS A 187 -6.36 -16.58 -13.98
CA LYS A 187 -7.81 -16.60 -14.08
C LYS A 187 -8.48 -16.90 -12.75
N ALA A 188 -7.96 -17.84 -11.96
CA ALA A 188 -8.51 -18.14 -10.64
C ALA A 188 -8.35 -16.97 -9.66
N GLU A 189 -7.32 -16.14 -9.80
CA GLU A 189 -7.15 -14.90 -9.03
C GLU A 189 -8.12 -13.81 -9.50
N GLU A 190 -8.31 -13.66 -10.81
CA GLU A 190 -9.29 -12.72 -11.38
C GLU A 190 -10.74 -13.12 -11.07
N ASP A 191 -11.05 -14.41 -11.05
CA ASP A 191 -12.39 -14.94 -10.74
C ASP A 191 -12.72 -14.94 -9.23
N GLN A 192 -11.75 -14.58 -8.35
CA GLN A 192 -12.02 -14.50 -6.90
C GLN A 192 -13.13 -13.48 -6.62
N PRO A 193 -14.16 -13.87 -5.83
CA PRO A 193 -15.23 -12.95 -5.48
C PRO A 193 -14.75 -11.90 -4.49
N VAL A 194 -15.06 -10.63 -4.76
CA VAL A 194 -14.95 -9.51 -3.85
C VAL A 194 -16.34 -9.09 -3.39
N TRP A 195 -16.46 -8.65 -2.15
CA TRP A 195 -17.72 -8.30 -1.54
C TRP A 195 -17.83 -6.79 -1.34
N GLY A 196 -18.95 -6.21 -1.70
CA GLY A 196 -19.18 -4.79 -1.55
C GLY A 196 -20.56 -4.45 -0.95
N MET A 197 -20.62 -3.23 -0.42
CA MET A 197 -21.85 -2.59 0.05
C MET A 197 -21.97 -1.21 -0.56
N ILE A 198 -23.17 -0.81 -0.93
CA ILE A 198 -23.48 0.53 -1.45
C ILE A 198 -24.53 1.15 -0.55
N GLN A 199 -24.38 2.44 -0.25
CA GLN A 199 -25.43 3.24 0.38
C GLN A 199 -25.71 4.50 -0.44
N ILE A 200 -26.98 4.84 -0.59
CA ILE A 200 -27.40 6.13 -1.13
C ILE A 200 -27.28 7.13 0.02
N ASP A 201 -26.37 8.12 -0.13
CA ASP A 201 -25.98 8.99 1.00
C ASP A 201 -27.08 9.92 1.49
N ASN A 202 -27.93 10.40 0.59
CA ASN A 202 -28.86 11.49 0.83
C ASN A 202 -30.31 11.22 0.37
N LEU A 203 -30.74 9.94 0.40
CA LEU A 203 -32.07 9.56 -0.07
C LEU A 203 -33.21 10.33 0.62
N GLU A 204 -33.16 10.51 1.94
CA GLU A 204 -34.16 11.30 2.69
C GLU A 204 -34.24 12.76 2.22
N GLU A 205 -33.09 13.39 1.92
CA GLU A 205 -33.06 14.77 1.46
C GLU A 205 -33.60 14.91 0.03
N LEU A 206 -33.25 13.97 -0.83
CA LEU A 206 -33.74 13.88 -2.20
C LEU A 206 -35.26 13.74 -2.26
N THR A 207 -35.82 12.97 -1.34
CA THR A 207 -37.19 12.52 -1.39
C THR A 207 -38.13 13.28 -0.44
N LYS A 208 -37.61 14.10 0.46
CA LYS A 208 -38.39 14.87 1.43
C LYS A 208 -39.43 15.77 0.77
N GLY A 209 -40.72 15.52 1.02
CA GLY A 209 -41.86 16.29 0.52
C GLY A 209 -42.18 16.05 -0.96
N LEU A 210 -41.64 15.01 -1.57
CA LEU A 210 -42.09 14.50 -2.88
C LEU A 210 -43.40 13.70 -2.72
N SER A 211 -44.16 13.64 -3.79
CA SER A 211 -45.26 12.69 -3.88
C SER A 211 -44.74 11.25 -4.02
N ASP A 212 -45.53 10.24 -3.68
CA ASP A 212 -45.18 8.83 -3.81
C ASP A 212 -44.71 8.46 -5.22
N ARG A 213 -45.27 9.08 -6.23
CA ARG A 213 -44.89 8.88 -7.62
C ARG A 213 -43.52 9.46 -7.95
N GLU A 214 -43.19 10.64 -7.48
CA GLU A 214 -41.89 11.28 -7.65
C GLU A 214 -40.82 10.55 -6.87
N TYR A 215 -41.11 10.13 -5.64
CA TYR A 215 -40.24 9.26 -4.83
C TYR A 215 -39.88 7.99 -5.58
N THR A 216 -40.88 7.28 -6.09
CA THR A 216 -40.68 6.03 -6.81
C THR A 216 -39.85 6.25 -8.08
N SER A 217 -40.04 7.36 -8.78
CA SER A 217 -39.25 7.70 -9.97
C SER A 217 -37.78 7.90 -9.64
N VAL A 218 -37.46 8.76 -8.66
CA VAL A 218 -36.09 9.04 -8.24
C VAL A 218 -35.39 7.77 -7.74
N TRP A 219 -36.08 7.00 -6.90
CA TRP A 219 -35.54 5.75 -6.36
C TRP A 219 -35.25 4.74 -7.49
N THR A 220 -36.19 4.61 -8.43
CA THR A 220 -36.06 3.67 -9.57
C THR A 220 -34.88 4.06 -10.47
N ASP A 221 -34.68 5.34 -10.74
CA ASP A 221 -33.60 5.82 -11.60
C ASP A 221 -32.22 5.52 -10.95
N ILE A 222 -32.08 5.77 -9.65
CA ILE A 222 -30.84 5.43 -8.89
C ILE A 222 -30.64 3.91 -8.87
N ASN A 223 -31.69 3.15 -8.52
CA ASN A 223 -31.64 1.70 -8.44
C ASN A 223 -31.22 1.07 -9.79
N ASN A 224 -31.76 1.56 -10.89
CA ASN A 224 -31.40 1.06 -12.21
C ASN A 224 -29.92 1.27 -12.53
N ILE A 225 -29.39 2.47 -12.26
CA ILE A 225 -27.96 2.74 -12.52
C ILE A 225 -27.06 1.82 -11.69
N ILE A 226 -27.38 1.62 -10.41
CA ILE A 226 -26.61 0.76 -9.51
C ILE A 226 -26.68 -0.71 -10.00
N THR A 227 -27.88 -1.19 -10.30
CA THR A 227 -28.11 -2.57 -10.74
C THR A 227 -27.45 -2.82 -12.10
N ASP A 228 -27.66 -1.94 -13.08
CA ASP A 228 -27.04 -2.06 -14.41
C ASP A 228 -25.50 -2.05 -14.35
N GLU A 229 -24.90 -1.31 -13.40
CA GLU A 229 -23.45 -1.30 -13.24
C GLU A 229 -22.93 -2.66 -12.77
N ILE A 230 -23.55 -3.24 -11.75
CA ILE A 230 -23.16 -4.54 -11.21
C ILE A 230 -23.50 -5.70 -12.17
N ASP A 231 -24.65 -5.63 -12.85
CA ASP A 231 -25.04 -6.63 -13.86
C ASP A 231 -24.07 -6.63 -15.05
N ARG A 232 -23.57 -5.46 -15.47
CA ARG A 232 -22.52 -5.33 -16.52
C ARG A 232 -21.23 -6.06 -16.14
N GLN A 233 -20.93 -6.10 -14.86
CA GLN A 233 -19.77 -6.81 -14.31
C GLN A 233 -20.08 -8.30 -14.01
N GLU A 234 -21.18 -8.84 -14.53
CA GLU A 234 -21.66 -10.20 -14.25
C GLU A 234 -21.75 -10.49 -12.74
N GLY A 235 -22.04 -9.46 -11.94
CA GLY A 235 -22.06 -9.51 -10.50
C GLY A 235 -23.42 -9.90 -9.92
N PHE A 236 -23.43 -10.11 -8.62
CA PHE A 236 -24.64 -10.32 -7.84
C PHE A 236 -24.94 -9.06 -7.02
N ILE A 237 -26.19 -8.58 -7.01
CA ILE A 237 -26.61 -7.46 -6.19
C ILE A 237 -27.95 -7.74 -5.51
N ARG A 238 -28.09 -7.27 -4.26
CA ARG A 238 -29.33 -7.28 -3.50
C ARG A 238 -29.49 -5.98 -2.72
N ASN A 239 -30.67 -5.40 -2.83
CA ASN A 239 -31.14 -4.36 -1.94
C ASN A 239 -31.70 -5.02 -0.67
N PHE A 240 -31.33 -4.56 0.52
CA PHE A 240 -31.78 -5.08 1.82
C PHE A 240 -32.35 -4.01 2.74
N GLN A 241 -32.17 -2.72 2.41
CA GLN A 241 -32.83 -1.56 3.01
C GLN A 241 -33.05 -0.53 1.89
N ASP A 242 -33.96 0.40 2.06
CA ASP A 242 -34.36 1.36 1.02
C ASP A 242 -33.17 2.09 0.37
N ASP A 243 -32.12 2.35 1.14
CA ASP A 243 -30.91 3.05 0.72
C ASP A 243 -29.65 2.17 0.66
N MET A 244 -29.75 0.85 0.97
CA MET A 244 -28.57 -0.01 1.12
C MET A 244 -28.63 -1.26 0.25
N TYR A 245 -27.49 -1.56 -0.39
CA TYR A 245 -27.29 -2.73 -1.24
C TYR A 245 -26.08 -3.52 -0.76
N THR A 246 -26.10 -4.81 -1.00
CA THR A 246 -24.92 -5.68 -0.95
C THR A 246 -24.70 -6.29 -2.33
N PHE A 247 -23.44 -6.42 -2.72
CA PHE A 247 -23.08 -6.99 -4.02
C PHE A 247 -21.80 -7.84 -3.92
N ALA A 248 -21.63 -8.68 -4.93
CA ALA A 248 -20.41 -9.43 -5.15
C ALA A 248 -20.07 -9.41 -6.64
N ILE A 249 -18.82 -9.16 -6.97
CA ILE A 249 -18.25 -9.18 -8.32
C ILE A 249 -16.93 -9.95 -8.31
N SER A 250 -16.38 -10.27 -9.47
CA SER A 250 -15.04 -10.84 -9.55
C SER A 250 -13.96 -9.77 -9.28
N ARG A 251 -12.75 -10.19 -8.88
CA ARG A 251 -11.61 -9.29 -8.71
C ARG A 251 -11.24 -8.62 -10.05
N GLY A 252 -11.31 -9.34 -11.16
CA GLY A 252 -11.07 -8.77 -12.48
C GLY A 252 -12.04 -7.63 -12.81
N ALA A 253 -13.35 -7.81 -12.48
CA ALA A 253 -14.35 -6.76 -12.62
C ALA A 253 -14.08 -5.55 -11.73
N LEU A 254 -13.57 -5.77 -10.49
CA LEU A 254 -13.16 -4.67 -9.63
C LEU A 254 -12.01 -3.87 -10.23
N HIS A 255 -10.99 -4.53 -10.78
CA HIS A 255 -9.88 -3.84 -11.45
C HIS A 255 -10.37 -2.99 -12.64
N GLU A 256 -11.32 -3.50 -13.44
CA GLU A 256 -11.92 -2.72 -14.53
C GLU A 256 -12.65 -1.47 -13.99
N MET A 257 -13.37 -1.61 -12.88
CA MET A 257 -14.03 -0.47 -12.23
C MET A 257 -13.02 0.55 -11.67
N GLU A 258 -11.88 0.10 -11.14
CA GLU A 258 -10.80 0.97 -10.69
C GLU A 258 -10.17 1.76 -11.85
N GLU A 259 -9.84 1.06 -12.96
CA GLU A 259 -9.26 1.69 -14.17
C GLU A 259 -10.17 2.76 -14.76
N ASN A 260 -11.48 2.56 -14.72
CA ASN A 260 -12.45 3.54 -15.20
C ASN A 260 -12.83 4.60 -14.15
N GLY A 261 -12.22 4.57 -12.95
CA GLY A 261 -12.41 5.56 -11.87
C GLY A 261 -13.80 5.53 -11.26
N PHE A 262 -14.50 4.39 -11.25
CA PHE A 262 -15.86 4.25 -10.73
C PHE A 262 -16.84 5.27 -11.30
N LYS A 263 -16.96 5.35 -12.63
CA LYS A 263 -17.87 6.26 -13.35
C LYS A 263 -19.33 6.21 -12.89
N VAL A 264 -19.73 5.16 -12.19
CA VAL A 264 -21.05 5.04 -11.59
C VAL A 264 -21.37 6.19 -10.63
N LEU A 265 -20.39 6.69 -9.87
CA LEU A 265 -20.54 7.85 -8.99
C LEU A 265 -21.00 9.07 -9.78
N GLU A 266 -20.34 9.33 -10.90
CA GLU A 266 -20.63 10.48 -11.76
C GLU A 266 -22.01 10.35 -12.47
N ARG A 267 -22.35 9.13 -12.92
CA ARG A 267 -23.64 8.85 -13.54
C ARG A 267 -24.81 9.13 -12.59
N ILE A 268 -24.66 8.74 -11.31
CA ILE A 268 -25.68 9.00 -10.28
C ILE A 268 -25.77 10.50 -9.97
N ARG A 269 -24.64 11.20 -9.86
CA ARG A 269 -24.64 12.67 -9.64
C ARG A 269 -25.34 13.45 -10.75
N LYS A 270 -25.26 12.98 -11.99
CA LYS A 270 -25.90 13.60 -13.16
C LYS A 270 -27.40 13.34 -13.28
N LEU A 271 -27.97 12.51 -12.39
CA LEU A 271 -29.43 12.28 -12.40
C LEU A 271 -30.19 13.59 -12.12
N PRO A 272 -31.26 13.87 -12.87
CA PRO A 272 -32.13 15.01 -12.59
C PRO A 272 -32.74 14.87 -11.18
N SER A 273 -32.53 15.84 -10.34
CA SER A 273 -33.14 15.91 -9.01
C SER A 273 -34.22 16.98 -8.97
N PRO A 274 -35.43 16.69 -8.50
CA PRO A 274 -36.50 17.67 -8.34
C PRO A 274 -36.15 18.85 -7.42
N ARG A 275 -35.15 18.66 -6.56
CA ARG A 275 -34.69 19.64 -5.55
C ARG A 275 -33.36 20.31 -5.88
N GLN A 276 -32.76 20.07 -7.03
CA GLN A 276 -31.43 20.54 -7.39
C GLN A 276 -30.30 20.04 -6.42
N VAL A 277 -30.58 19.03 -5.62
CA VAL A 277 -29.58 18.34 -4.80
C VAL A 277 -29.16 17.10 -5.56
N PRO A 278 -27.88 16.94 -5.91
CA PRO A 278 -27.43 15.75 -6.64
C PRO A 278 -27.54 14.50 -5.77
N ALA A 279 -27.97 13.40 -6.37
CA ALA A 279 -27.91 12.10 -5.71
C ALA A 279 -26.44 11.66 -5.59
N THR A 280 -26.06 11.09 -4.46
CA THR A 280 -24.72 10.52 -4.23
C THR A 280 -24.81 9.14 -3.60
N ILE A 281 -23.79 8.32 -3.88
CA ILE A 281 -23.63 7.01 -3.26
C ILE A 281 -22.24 6.84 -2.66
N SER A 282 -22.18 6.10 -1.57
CA SER A 282 -20.94 5.62 -0.99
C SER A 282 -20.83 4.12 -1.16
N VAL A 283 -19.63 3.63 -1.48
CA VAL A 283 -19.36 2.22 -1.73
C VAL A 283 -18.21 1.75 -0.84
N GLY A 284 -18.40 0.65 -0.13
CA GLY A 284 -17.36 -0.03 0.62
C GLY A 284 -17.10 -1.41 0.03
N ILE A 285 -15.85 -1.72 -0.33
CA ILE A 285 -15.45 -2.99 -0.94
C ILE A 285 -14.37 -3.65 -0.09
N SER A 286 -14.48 -4.96 0.09
CA SER A 286 -13.44 -5.80 0.67
C SER A 286 -12.88 -6.73 -0.39
N GLU A 287 -11.59 -6.59 -0.66
CA GLU A 287 -10.80 -7.39 -1.63
C GLU A 287 -10.19 -8.57 -0.94
N ASN A 288 -10.52 -9.11 0.06
CA ASN A 288 -9.78 -10.21 0.55
C ASN A 288 -10.46 -11.27 1.38
N VAL A 289 -9.85 -12.22 1.37
CA VAL A 289 -9.37 -13.44 1.94
C VAL A 289 -9.80 -13.59 3.41
N GLY A 290 -10.69 -14.48 3.65
CA GLY A 290 -11.16 -14.82 4.97
C GLY A 290 -12.50 -15.52 4.90
N SER A 291 -13.13 -15.72 6.03
CA SER A 291 -14.51 -16.19 6.07
C SER A 291 -15.46 -15.16 5.47
N VAL A 292 -16.57 -15.60 4.91
CA VAL A 292 -17.61 -14.71 4.36
C VAL A 292 -18.03 -13.64 5.38
N LYS A 293 -18.05 -14.00 6.67
CA LYS A 293 -18.36 -13.07 7.77
C LYS A 293 -17.32 -11.93 7.86
N GLU A 294 -16.02 -12.25 7.78
CA GLU A 294 -14.96 -11.24 7.86
C GLU A 294 -14.97 -10.32 6.64
N VAL A 295 -15.12 -10.87 5.45
CA VAL A 295 -15.19 -10.11 4.20
C VAL A 295 -16.39 -9.14 4.23
N SER A 296 -17.56 -9.60 4.64
CA SER A 296 -18.75 -8.76 4.80
C SER A 296 -18.56 -7.66 5.85
N SER A 297 -17.94 -7.99 7.00
CA SER A 297 -17.66 -6.99 8.04
C SER A 297 -16.67 -5.93 7.57
N ARG A 298 -15.64 -6.30 6.78
CA ARG A 298 -14.68 -5.36 6.20
C ARG A 298 -15.32 -4.47 5.14
N ALA A 299 -16.19 -5.02 4.27
CA ALA A 299 -16.94 -4.22 3.31
C ALA A 299 -17.81 -3.18 4.01
N ARG A 300 -18.45 -3.57 5.14
CA ARG A 300 -19.20 -2.61 5.98
C ARG A 300 -18.28 -1.54 6.56
N ALA A 301 -17.13 -1.92 7.12
CA ALA A 301 -16.16 -0.97 7.65
C ALA A 301 -15.64 -0.01 6.57
N ALA A 302 -15.37 -0.51 5.36
CA ALA A 302 -15.01 0.29 4.21
C ALA A 302 -16.11 1.31 3.84
N LEU A 303 -17.37 0.88 3.84
CA LEU A 303 -18.51 1.77 3.61
C LEU A 303 -18.62 2.85 4.70
N ASP A 304 -18.47 2.46 5.97
CA ASP A 304 -18.50 3.40 7.08
C ASP A 304 -17.37 4.44 6.99
N ILE A 305 -16.19 4.03 6.47
CA ILE A 305 -15.09 4.96 6.17
C ILE A 305 -15.47 5.91 5.02
N ALA A 306 -16.04 5.40 3.92
CA ALA A 306 -16.48 6.22 2.79
C ALA A 306 -17.50 7.28 3.24
N LEU A 307 -18.50 6.85 4.01
CA LEU A 307 -19.52 7.74 4.60
C LEU A 307 -18.92 8.77 5.57
N GLY A 308 -18.00 8.31 6.44
CA GLY A 308 -17.30 9.16 7.41
C GLY A 308 -16.37 10.17 6.77
N ARG A 309 -15.97 9.99 5.49
CA ARG A 309 -15.18 10.95 4.71
C ARG A 309 -16.03 11.97 3.93
N GLY A 310 -17.35 11.96 4.14
CA GLY A 310 -18.28 12.88 3.51
C GLY A 310 -19.16 12.25 2.42
N GLY A 311 -19.03 10.95 2.17
CA GLY A 311 -19.79 10.24 1.15
C GLY A 311 -19.30 10.48 -0.29
N ASP A 312 -20.10 10.06 -1.29
CA ASP A 312 -19.83 10.24 -2.72
C ASP A 312 -18.49 9.64 -3.17
N GLN A 313 -18.14 8.48 -2.62
CA GLN A 313 -16.84 7.84 -2.88
C GLN A 313 -16.88 6.34 -2.68
N VAL A 314 -15.86 5.68 -3.23
CA VAL A 314 -15.57 4.27 -3.02
C VAL A 314 -14.39 4.14 -2.08
N CYS A 315 -14.50 3.25 -1.10
CA CYS A 315 -13.41 2.82 -0.23
C CYS A 315 -13.19 1.33 -0.45
N ILE A 316 -11.97 0.94 -0.80
CA ILE A 316 -11.58 -0.46 -1.01
C ILE A 316 -10.55 -0.83 0.07
N MET A 317 -10.83 -1.90 0.81
CA MET A 317 -9.92 -2.46 1.81
C MET A 317 -9.31 -3.76 1.30
N ASP A 318 -8.00 -3.76 1.08
CA ASP A 318 -7.21 -4.93 0.71
C ASP A 318 -6.18 -5.24 1.82
N GLY A 319 -6.56 -6.16 2.72
CA GLY A 319 -5.71 -6.52 3.85
C GLY A 319 -5.33 -5.32 4.72
N GLU A 320 -4.11 -4.81 4.55
CA GLU A 320 -3.57 -3.66 5.30
C GLU A 320 -3.70 -2.32 4.56
N SER A 321 -4.00 -2.36 3.24
CA SER A 321 -4.12 -1.15 2.43
C SER A 321 -5.55 -0.69 2.26
N THR A 322 -5.74 0.63 2.13
CA THR A 322 -7.05 1.24 1.86
C THR A 322 -6.91 2.21 0.71
N ARG A 323 -7.72 2.03 -0.35
CA ARG A 323 -7.74 2.87 -1.54
C ARG A 323 -9.07 3.62 -1.64
N PHE A 324 -9.04 4.83 -2.19
CA PHE A 324 -10.22 5.69 -2.33
C PHE A 324 -10.37 6.18 -3.76
N PHE A 325 -11.64 6.25 -4.23
CA PHE A 325 -12.00 6.81 -5.55
C PHE A 325 -13.21 7.73 -5.36
N GLY A 326 -13.25 8.86 -6.07
CA GLY A 326 -14.32 9.86 -5.93
C GLY A 326 -14.04 10.87 -4.80
N GLY A 327 -15.08 11.37 -4.14
CA GLY A 327 -14.97 12.38 -3.07
C GLY A 327 -14.71 13.79 -3.57
N ASN A 328 -15.11 14.10 -4.81
CA ASN A 328 -14.88 15.41 -5.48
C ASN A 328 -15.98 16.42 -5.18
N THR A 329 -17.11 16.02 -4.61
CA THR A 329 -18.20 16.91 -4.24
C THR A 329 -17.90 17.63 -2.92
N ALA A 330 -18.14 18.93 -2.86
CA ALA A 330 -18.31 19.63 -1.60
C ALA A 330 -19.52 18.97 -0.90
N GLY A 331 -19.31 18.43 0.29
CA GLY A 331 -20.36 17.71 1.02
C GLY A 331 -21.63 18.55 1.09
N VAL A 332 -22.77 17.96 0.77
CA VAL A 332 -24.07 18.62 0.93
C VAL A 332 -24.30 18.78 2.42
N GLU A 333 -24.59 20.02 2.85
CA GLU A 333 -24.89 20.33 4.26
C GLU A 333 -26.16 19.57 4.65
N LYS A 334 -25.99 18.44 5.36
CA LYS A 334 -27.09 17.63 5.87
C LYS A 334 -27.86 18.42 6.94
N ASN A 335 -29.18 18.27 6.98
CA ASN A 335 -30.02 18.93 8.00
C ASN A 335 -29.83 18.24 9.36
N THR A 336 -28.70 18.51 10.02
CA THR A 336 -28.11 17.74 11.11
C THR A 336 -28.61 18.14 12.50
N ARG A 337 -29.53 19.11 12.61
CA ARG A 337 -30.08 19.54 13.93
C ARG A 337 -30.67 18.39 14.73
N VAL A 338 -31.32 17.42 14.07
CA VAL A 338 -31.83 16.22 14.75
C VAL A 338 -30.69 15.37 15.27
N ARG A 339 -29.65 15.16 14.44
CA ARG A 339 -28.45 14.39 14.80
C ARG A 339 -27.72 15.04 15.96
N ALA A 340 -27.47 16.37 15.91
CA ALA A 340 -26.82 17.12 16.98
C ALA A 340 -27.58 17.00 18.30
N ARG A 341 -28.94 17.03 18.27
CA ARG A 341 -29.76 16.83 19.45
C ARG A 341 -29.64 15.42 20.02
N VAL A 342 -29.69 14.39 19.19
CA VAL A 342 -29.56 12.98 19.61
C VAL A 342 -28.16 12.75 20.20
N VAL A 343 -27.12 13.25 19.54
CA VAL A 343 -25.72 13.13 19.99
C VAL A 343 -25.54 13.88 21.32
N SER A 344 -26.10 15.10 21.45
CA SER A 344 -26.04 15.87 22.70
C SER A 344 -26.71 15.14 23.87
N GLN A 345 -27.85 14.50 23.62
CA GLN A 345 -28.53 13.68 24.62
C GLN A 345 -27.69 12.46 25.03
N ALA A 346 -27.14 11.73 24.04
CA ALA A 346 -26.28 10.57 24.31
C ALA A 346 -25.00 10.96 25.05
N LEU A 347 -24.37 12.07 24.69
CA LEU A 347 -23.19 12.61 25.37
C LEU A 347 -23.52 12.94 26.82
N HIS A 348 -24.66 13.61 27.07
CA HIS A 348 -25.14 13.96 28.40
C HIS A 348 -25.37 12.71 29.28
N GLU A 349 -26.01 11.67 28.74
CA GLU A 349 -26.26 10.42 29.46
C GLU A 349 -24.94 9.68 29.78
N LEU A 350 -24.00 9.58 28.80
CA LEU A 350 -22.69 8.98 29.05
C LEU A 350 -21.85 9.72 30.07
N MET A 351 -21.93 11.06 30.10
CA MET A 351 -21.29 11.88 31.13
C MET A 351 -21.94 11.67 32.52
N LEU A 352 -23.28 11.59 32.61
CA LEU A 352 -24.00 11.30 33.84
C LEU A 352 -23.64 9.94 34.44
N ASP A 353 -23.47 8.92 33.55
CA ASP A 353 -23.09 7.55 33.92
C ASP A 353 -21.60 7.38 34.22
N SER A 354 -20.83 8.45 34.27
CA SER A 354 -19.38 8.40 34.48
C SER A 354 -19.02 9.16 35.79
N ASP A 355 -18.05 8.61 36.53
CA ASP A 355 -17.55 9.29 37.76
C ASP A 355 -16.49 10.33 37.39
N LYS A 356 -15.62 10.00 36.45
CA LYS A 356 -14.51 10.82 36.00
C LYS A 356 -14.60 11.10 34.49
N ILE A 357 -14.25 12.30 34.08
CA ILE A 357 -14.23 12.72 32.67
C ILE A 357 -12.86 13.32 32.36
N LEU A 358 -12.21 12.78 31.31
CA LEU A 358 -10.99 13.31 30.75
C LEU A 358 -11.30 13.91 29.38
N VAL A 359 -10.90 15.16 29.14
CA VAL A 359 -11.09 15.83 27.83
C VAL A 359 -9.74 16.21 27.27
N MET A 360 -9.53 15.89 25.98
CA MET A 360 -8.29 16.20 25.28
C MET A 360 -8.54 16.50 23.81
N GLY A 361 -7.58 17.16 23.16
CA GLY A 361 -7.51 17.34 21.71
C GLY A 361 -6.38 16.52 21.07
N HIS A 362 -5.86 16.99 19.95
CA HIS A 362 -4.67 16.44 19.31
C HIS A 362 -3.36 16.97 19.93
N LYS A 363 -2.20 16.31 19.66
CA LYS A 363 -0.88 16.61 20.28
C LYS A 363 -0.42 18.07 20.14
N ARG A 364 -0.84 18.76 19.12
CA ARG A 364 -0.47 20.17 18.83
C ARG A 364 -1.73 20.99 18.74
N GLU A 365 -2.40 21.15 19.87
CA GLU A 365 -3.68 21.82 19.93
C GLU A 365 -3.63 23.20 19.26
N ASP A 366 -4.62 23.47 18.45
CA ASP A 366 -4.91 24.79 17.89
C ASP A 366 -6.19 25.37 18.51
N TYR A 367 -6.70 26.45 17.97
CA TYR A 367 -7.90 27.07 18.52
C TYR A 367 -9.15 26.25 18.27
N ASP A 368 -9.20 25.36 17.25
CA ASP A 368 -10.37 24.51 17.04
C ASP A 368 -10.41 23.35 18.03
N ALA A 369 -9.29 22.66 18.23
CA ALA A 369 -9.16 21.65 19.29
C ALA A 369 -9.48 22.25 20.68
N LEU A 370 -8.94 23.44 20.98
CA LEU A 370 -9.22 24.13 22.22
C LEU A 370 -10.70 24.51 22.37
N GLY A 371 -11.32 25.00 21.29
CA GLY A 371 -12.76 25.34 21.28
C GLY A 371 -13.64 24.12 21.49
N GLY A 372 -13.30 23.00 20.88
CA GLY A 372 -13.93 21.70 21.11
C GLY A 372 -13.83 21.27 22.55
N ILE A 373 -12.64 21.34 23.15
CA ILE A 373 -12.42 21.08 24.59
C ILE A 373 -13.27 21.98 25.45
N ILE A 374 -13.27 23.29 25.23
CA ILE A 374 -14.02 24.26 25.99
C ILE A 374 -15.51 23.93 26.01
N GLY A 375 -16.12 23.64 24.86
CA GLY A 375 -17.54 23.31 24.77
C GLY A 375 -17.92 22.06 25.55
N VAL A 376 -17.12 20.99 25.42
CA VAL A 376 -17.30 19.72 26.15
C VAL A 376 -17.17 19.95 27.67
N VAL A 377 -16.13 20.69 28.08
CA VAL A 377 -15.88 21.04 29.48
C VAL A 377 -17.06 21.84 30.10
N ALA A 378 -17.62 22.77 29.32
CA ALA A 378 -18.78 23.54 29.78
C ALA A 378 -20.01 22.65 30.06
N ILE A 379 -20.25 21.62 29.25
CA ILE A 379 -21.28 20.60 29.46
C ILE A 379 -20.96 19.78 30.71
N ALA A 380 -19.76 19.21 30.80
CA ALA A 380 -19.33 18.35 31.91
C ALA A 380 -19.39 19.08 33.28
N ARG A 381 -18.95 20.34 33.33
CA ARG A 381 -18.99 21.18 34.53
C ARG A 381 -20.42 21.37 35.06
N THR A 382 -21.41 21.50 34.18
CA THR A 382 -22.83 21.64 34.57
C THR A 382 -23.34 20.39 35.28
N LEU A 383 -22.74 19.22 35.02
CA LEU A 383 -23.11 17.94 35.62
C LEU A 383 -22.41 17.67 36.97
N GLY A 384 -21.47 18.54 37.38
CA GLY A 384 -20.72 18.40 38.64
C GLY A 384 -19.82 17.18 38.73
N LYS A 385 -19.32 16.68 37.59
CA LYS A 385 -18.46 15.50 37.52
C LYS A 385 -16.99 15.85 37.79
N GLU A 386 -16.24 14.89 38.33
CA GLU A 386 -14.79 15.02 38.44
C GLU A 386 -14.16 15.09 37.03
N LEU A 387 -13.48 16.19 36.74
CA LEU A 387 -13.03 16.52 35.38
C LEU A 387 -11.55 16.86 35.38
N ARG A 388 -10.84 16.42 34.30
CA ARG A 388 -9.48 16.90 33.97
C ARG A 388 -9.41 17.23 32.49
N ILE A 389 -8.56 18.19 32.16
CA ILE A 389 -8.35 18.73 30.82
C ILE A 389 -6.89 18.51 30.46
N VAL A 390 -6.60 17.79 29.40
CA VAL A 390 -5.22 17.59 28.94
C VAL A 390 -4.88 18.66 27.93
N LEU A 391 -3.80 19.41 28.21
CA LEU A 391 -3.16 20.27 27.24
C LEU A 391 -1.69 19.91 27.16
N SER A 392 -1.15 19.79 25.94
CA SER A 392 0.27 19.52 25.72
C SER A 392 1.09 20.77 26.00
N LYS A 393 2.32 20.61 26.49
CA LYS A 393 3.23 21.75 26.72
C LYS A 393 3.95 22.20 25.45
N GLU A 394 3.73 21.49 24.36
CA GLU A 394 4.51 21.65 23.13
C GLU A 394 3.99 22.76 22.21
N THR A 395 2.80 23.29 22.47
CA THR A 395 2.11 24.20 21.56
C THR A 395 2.03 25.60 22.11
N SER A 396 2.72 26.55 21.47
CA SER A 396 2.57 27.98 21.76
C SER A 396 1.34 28.61 21.07
N ALA A 397 0.72 27.89 20.14
CA ALA A 397 -0.38 28.41 19.32
C ALA A 397 -1.59 28.88 20.15
N ILE A 398 -1.96 28.15 21.23
CA ILE A 398 -3.10 28.43 22.08
C ILE A 398 -2.78 29.22 23.36
N ASP A 399 -1.50 29.51 23.63
CA ASP A 399 -1.05 30.11 24.91
C ASP A 399 -1.78 31.39 25.27
N LYS A 400 -2.06 32.26 24.29
CA LYS A 400 -2.78 33.49 24.52
C LYS A 400 -4.19 33.26 25.09
N MET A 401 -4.92 32.25 24.52
CA MET A 401 -6.28 31.95 24.98
C MET A 401 -6.26 31.15 26.26
N VAL A 402 -5.34 30.25 26.47
CA VAL A 402 -5.14 29.51 27.73
C VAL A 402 -4.86 30.49 28.88
N THR A 403 -4.06 31.54 28.64
CA THR A 403 -3.80 32.58 29.61
C THR A 403 -5.10 33.31 30.02
N VAL A 404 -5.97 33.61 29.04
CA VAL A 404 -7.28 34.22 29.30
C VAL A 404 -8.22 33.29 30.06
N LEU A 405 -8.22 31.98 29.73
CA LEU A 405 -9.03 31.00 30.44
C LEU A 405 -8.58 30.84 31.92
N LYS A 406 -7.27 30.87 32.16
CA LYS A 406 -6.69 30.75 33.52
C LYS A 406 -6.92 31.96 34.42
N GLU A 407 -7.54 33.05 33.96
CA GLU A 407 -8.09 34.07 34.83
C GLU A 407 -9.23 33.54 35.69
N ASP A 408 -9.90 32.45 35.28
CA ASP A 408 -10.84 31.66 36.09
C ASP A 408 -10.07 30.50 36.76
N GLU A 409 -10.16 30.40 38.10
CA GLU A 409 -9.48 29.38 38.92
C GLU A 409 -9.82 27.95 38.47
N PHE A 410 -11.03 27.73 37.98
CA PHE A 410 -11.46 26.44 37.45
C PHE A 410 -10.49 25.89 36.39
N TRP A 411 -10.13 26.70 35.41
CA TRP A 411 -9.22 26.27 34.36
C TRP A 411 -7.80 25.98 34.88
N THR A 412 -7.34 26.74 35.85
CA THR A 412 -6.02 26.53 36.47
C THR A 412 -5.94 25.20 37.22
N GLU A 413 -7.00 24.82 37.92
CA GLU A 413 -7.05 23.60 38.74
C GLU A 413 -7.26 22.32 37.92
N HIS A 414 -7.93 22.42 36.77
CA HIS A 414 -8.35 21.24 36.01
C HIS A 414 -7.43 20.91 34.83
N ILE A 415 -6.57 21.82 34.38
CA ILE A 415 -5.60 21.55 33.32
C ILE A 415 -4.43 20.72 33.85
N ILE A 416 -4.18 19.57 33.20
CA ILE A 416 -3.09 18.65 33.55
C ILE A 416 -2.24 18.32 32.29
N THR A 417 -1.05 17.82 32.53
CA THR A 417 -0.17 17.34 31.46
C THR A 417 -0.56 15.93 31.01
N PRO A 418 -0.12 15.48 29.79
CA PRO A 418 -0.32 14.10 29.33
C PRO A 418 0.17 13.04 30.32
N ASP A 419 1.34 13.25 30.95
CA ASP A 419 1.87 12.31 31.95
C ASP A 419 0.99 12.25 33.22
N ALA A 420 0.47 13.39 33.64
CA ALA A 420 -0.46 13.45 34.81
C ALA A 420 -1.81 12.79 34.46
N ALA A 421 -2.28 12.89 33.21
CA ALA A 421 -3.48 12.24 32.74
C ALA A 421 -3.36 10.71 32.79
N LYS A 422 -2.23 10.16 32.36
CA LYS A 422 -1.93 8.72 32.45
C LYS A 422 -2.05 8.21 33.90
N ALA A 423 -1.58 8.98 34.86
CA ALA A 423 -1.63 8.59 36.27
C ALA A 423 -3.04 8.76 36.89
N TRP A 424 -3.89 9.63 36.34
CA TRP A 424 -5.20 9.95 36.85
C TRP A 424 -6.32 9.07 36.27
N VAL A 425 -6.20 8.65 35.03
CA VAL A 425 -7.21 7.86 34.30
C VAL A 425 -7.27 6.40 34.77
N ASP A 426 -8.46 5.82 34.74
CA ASP A 426 -8.75 4.41 34.95
C ASP A 426 -9.66 3.87 33.81
N ALA A 427 -9.94 2.55 33.81
CA ALA A 427 -10.76 1.91 32.79
C ALA A 427 -12.18 2.49 32.66
N ASN A 428 -12.73 2.99 33.77
CA ASN A 428 -14.09 3.56 33.84
C ASN A 428 -14.14 5.07 33.53
N THR A 429 -13.00 5.72 33.40
CA THR A 429 -12.93 7.14 33.05
C THR A 429 -13.50 7.38 31.67
N LEU A 430 -14.44 8.30 31.52
CA LEU A 430 -14.94 8.71 30.20
C LEU A 430 -13.96 9.67 29.55
N THR A 431 -13.28 9.20 28.53
CA THR A 431 -12.31 9.99 27.77
C THR A 431 -12.93 10.55 26.50
N ILE A 432 -12.93 11.87 26.35
CA ILE A 432 -13.51 12.58 25.20
C ILE A 432 -12.41 13.25 24.43
N VAL A 433 -12.31 12.85 23.16
CA VAL A 433 -11.32 13.35 22.21
C VAL A 433 -11.99 14.33 21.27
N CYS A 434 -11.46 15.55 21.20
CA CYS A 434 -11.95 16.62 20.34
C CYS A 434 -10.97 16.91 19.21
N ASP A 435 -11.49 17.17 18.02
CA ASP A 435 -10.75 17.63 16.85
C ASP A 435 -9.67 16.67 16.32
N THR A 436 -9.79 15.42 16.68
CA THR A 436 -9.07 14.31 16.04
C THR A 436 -9.78 13.00 16.34
N HIS A 437 -9.72 12.09 15.40
CA HIS A 437 -10.15 10.70 15.58
C HIS A 437 -8.99 9.71 15.45
N ARG A 438 -7.77 10.22 15.17
CA ARG A 438 -6.58 9.41 14.96
C ARG A 438 -5.91 9.13 16.29
N GLN A 439 -5.80 7.84 16.64
CA GLN A 439 -5.27 7.41 17.94
C GLN A 439 -3.84 7.92 18.19
N GLU A 440 -3.00 7.92 17.15
CA GLU A 440 -1.61 8.40 17.26
C GLU A 440 -1.50 9.93 17.42
N MET A 441 -2.55 10.68 17.10
CA MET A 441 -2.53 12.15 17.14
C MET A 441 -3.09 12.74 18.43
N VAL A 442 -3.72 11.95 19.31
CA VAL A 442 -4.30 12.46 20.55
C VAL A 442 -3.24 12.98 21.52
N ALA A 443 -3.56 14.00 22.30
CA ALA A 443 -2.65 14.66 23.22
C ALA A 443 -2.06 13.71 24.29
N ALA A 444 -2.85 12.74 24.78
CA ALA A 444 -2.42 11.76 25.79
C ALA A 444 -2.79 10.34 25.34
N GLN A 445 -2.05 9.77 24.43
CA GLN A 445 -2.30 8.44 23.85
C GLN A 445 -2.34 7.34 24.91
N GLU A 446 -1.37 7.32 25.84
CA GLU A 446 -1.30 6.31 26.90
C GLU A 446 -2.49 6.39 27.87
N ALA A 447 -3.01 7.57 28.13
CA ALA A 447 -4.23 7.74 28.93
C ALA A 447 -5.48 7.25 28.19
N LEU A 448 -5.54 7.48 26.87
CA LEU A 448 -6.61 6.96 26.01
C LEU A 448 -6.63 5.43 25.97
N GLU A 449 -5.47 4.79 25.93
CA GLU A 449 -5.34 3.32 25.90
C GLU A 449 -5.84 2.67 27.20
N ILE A 450 -5.65 3.33 28.36
CA ILE A 450 -6.13 2.85 29.67
C ILE A 450 -7.66 2.94 29.77
N SER A 451 -8.26 4.00 29.23
CA SER A 451 -9.71 4.21 29.26
C SER A 451 -10.42 3.26 28.31
N GLU A 452 -11.44 2.53 28.81
CA GLU A 452 -12.32 1.70 27.97
C GLU A 452 -13.55 2.46 27.46
N ARG A 453 -13.83 3.65 27.99
CA ARG A 453 -14.99 4.48 27.68
C ARG A 453 -14.57 5.72 26.89
N ARG A 454 -14.65 5.65 25.58
CA ARG A 454 -14.11 6.67 24.66
C ARG A 454 -15.20 7.33 23.86
N ILE A 455 -15.08 8.64 23.65
CA ILE A 455 -15.95 9.44 22.77
C ILE A 455 -15.05 10.23 21.82
N VAL A 456 -15.46 10.34 20.54
CA VAL A 456 -14.78 11.13 19.51
C VAL A 456 -15.75 12.19 18.99
N ILE A 457 -15.32 13.46 18.98
CA ILE A 457 -16.02 14.59 18.37
C ILE A 457 -15.06 15.28 17.42
N ASP A 458 -15.29 15.18 16.10
CA ASP A 458 -14.34 15.63 15.09
C ASP A 458 -15.04 16.00 13.78
N HIS A 459 -14.47 16.94 13.03
CA HIS A 459 -14.96 17.35 11.73
C HIS A 459 -14.06 16.89 10.57
N HIS A 460 -12.94 16.28 10.86
CA HIS A 460 -12.02 15.77 9.83
C HIS A 460 -12.60 14.57 9.10
N ARG A 461 -12.15 14.36 7.85
CA ARG A 461 -12.49 13.14 7.08
C ARG A 461 -11.89 11.92 7.73
N ARG A 462 -12.71 10.88 7.90
CA ARG A 462 -12.32 9.64 8.59
C ARG A 462 -11.06 9.02 7.96
N ALA A 463 -10.05 8.78 8.78
CA ALA A 463 -8.83 8.05 8.44
C ALA A 463 -8.96 6.55 8.80
N ALA A 464 -8.01 5.74 8.31
CA ALA A 464 -7.97 4.31 8.61
C ALA A 464 -7.58 4.04 10.08
N ASP A 465 -6.69 4.84 10.65
CA ASP A 465 -6.27 4.82 12.05
C ASP A 465 -7.29 5.61 12.92
N PHE A 466 -8.28 4.93 13.40
CA PHE A 466 -9.35 5.52 14.22
C PHE A 466 -9.23 5.05 15.67
N VAL A 467 -9.63 5.91 16.63
CA VAL A 467 -9.75 5.54 18.05
C VAL A 467 -10.58 4.26 18.17
N GLU A 468 -10.01 3.25 18.82
CA GLU A 468 -10.63 1.93 18.93
C GLU A 468 -11.87 1.93 19.84
N ASN A 469 -12.92 1.26 19.41
CA ASN A 469 -14.14 0.98 20.16
C ASN A 469 -14.76 2.20 20.89
N PRO A 470 -15.00 3.36 20.23
CA PRO A 470 -15.63 4.48 20.88
C PRO A 470 -17.11 4.17 21.20
N LEU A 471 -17.58 4.57 22.39
CA LEU A 471 -18.99 4.47 22.80
C LEU A 471 -19.87 5.42 21.98
N LEU A 472 -19.33 6.59 21.61
CA LEU A 472 -20.01 7.58 20.80
C LEU A 472 -19.03 8.20 19.83
N THR A 473 -19.44 8.31 18.57
CA THR A 473 -18.69 9.02 17.52
C THR A 473 -19.57 10.10 16.91
N TYR A 474 -19.15 11.35 17.06
CA TYR A 474 -19.72 12.49 16.36
C TYR A 474 -18.72 13.01 15.35
N LEU A 475 -18.72 12.39 14.18
CA LEU A 475 -17.85 12.74 13.05
C LEU A 475 -18.70 13.38 11.96
N GLU A 476 -18.39 14.65 11.59
CA GLU A 476 -19.18 15.44 10.65
C GLU A 476 -18.28 16.27 9.72
N PRO A 477 -17.76 15.66 8.62
CA PRO A 477 -16.83 16.34 7.73
C PRO A 477 -17.39 17.54 6.96
N THR A 478 -18.70 17.74 7.03
CA THR A 478 -19.37 18.90 6.41
C THR A 478 -19.44 20.12 7.35
N ALA A 479 -19.15 19.92 8.63
CA ALA A 479 -19.02 21.03 9.57
C ALA A 479 -17.74 21.83 9.29
N SER A 480 -17.78 23.12 9.57
CA SER A 480 -16.62 23.99 9.38
C SER A 480 -15.48 23.72 10.36
N SER A 481 -15.82 23.22 11.54
CA SER A 481 -14.90 23.05 12.66
C SER A 481 -15.52 22.18 13.75
N THR A 482 -14.70 21.58 14.59
CA THR A 482 -15.15 20.92 15.84
C THR A 482 -15.78 21.90 16.81
N SER A 483 -15.32 23.14 16.80
CA SER A 483 -15.92 24.26 17.56
C SER A 483 -17.37 24.54 17.15
N GLU A 484 -17.72 24.44 15.87
CA GLU A 484 -19.11 24.50 15.39
C GLU A 484 -19.92 23.34 15.99
N LEU A 485 -19.42 22.11 15.88
CA LEU A 485 -20.09 20.91 16.38
C LEU A 485 -20.39 21.00 17.88
N VAL A 486 -19.40 21.37 18.70
CA VAL A 486 -19.61 21.48 20.14
C VAL A 486 -20.51 22.65 20.52
N THR A 487 -20.55 23.74 19.74
CA THR A 487 -21.50 24.82 19.89
C THR A 487 -22.95 24.33 19.78
N GLU A 488 -23.23 23.47 18.82
CA GLU A 488 -24.53 22.83 18.67
C GLU A 488 -24.84 21.90 19.86
N LEU A 489 -23.86 21.07 20.29
CA LEU A 489 -24.05 20.21 21.46
C LEU A 489 -24.37 21.01 22.70
N VAL A 490 -23.69 22.12 22.95
CA VAL A 490 -23.96 23.06 24.06
C VAL A 490 -25.39 23.63 24.01
N GLN A 491 -25.91 23.95 22.81
CA GLN A 491 -27.27 24.44 22.63
C GLN A 491 -28.34 23.41 22.99
N TYR A 492 -28.06 22.12 22.73
CA TYR A 492 -29.01 21.03 22.98
C TYR A 492 -28.75 20.25 24.27
N ALA A 493 -27.62 20.47 24.94
CA ALA A 493 -27.35 19.88 26.25
C ALA A 493 -28.35 20.43 27.26
N GLY A 494 -29.14 19.57 27.87
CA GLY A 494 -30.10 19.97 28.91
C GLY A 494 -29.44 20.74 30.06
N GLY A 495 -30.23 21.32 30.97
CA GLY A 495 -29.72 21.93 32.19
C GLY A 495 -29.20 23.37 32.08
N GLY A 496 -29.30 24.02 30.90
CA GLY A 496 -28.98 25.45 30.76
C GLY A 496 -27.48 25.73 30.87
N VAL A 497 -26.65 25.02 30.09
CA VAL A 497 -25.21 25.26 30.02
C VAL A 497 -24.91 26.74 29.75
N LYS A 498 -24.13 27.37 30.64
CA LYS A 498 -23.71 28.76 30.52
C LYS A 498 -22.23 28.83 30.20
N LEU A 499 -21.92 29.48 29.10
CA LEU A 499 -20.54 29.82 28.73
C LEU A 499 -20.15 31.15 29.38
N SER A 500 -18.96 31.24 29.96
CA SER A 500 -18.33 32.52 30.29
C SER A 500 -17.95 33.28 29.01
N LYS A 501 -17.68 34.59 29.13
CA LYS A 501 -17.21 35.36 27.96
C LYS A 501 -15.91 34.81 27.38
N ALA A 502 -15.00 34.35 28.24
CA ALA A 502 -13.74 33.74 27.83
C ALA A 502 -13.98 32.42 27.05
N GLU A 503 -14.84 31.55 27.56
CA GLU A 503 -15.20 30.29 26.93
C GLU A 503 -15.86 30.52 25.57
N ALA A 504 -16.87 31.39 25.50
CA ALA A 504 -17.52 31.74 24.26
C ALA A 504 -16.53 32.33 23.23
N THR A 505 -15.55 33.13 23.69
CA THR A 505 -14.49 33.70 22.84
C THR A 505 -13.55 32.63 22.32
N GLY A 506 -13.17 31.66 23.14
CA GLY A 506 -12.29 30.53 22.77
C GLY A 506 -12.93 29.63 21.72
N ILE A 507 -14.21 29.26 21.92
CA ILE A 507 -14.94 28.45 20.91
C ILE A 507 -15.11 29.25 19.59
N TYR A 508 -15.41 30.53 19.66
CA TYR A 508 -15.53 31.40 18.48
C TYR A 508 -14.18 31.49 17.72
N ALA A 509 -13.06 31.55 18.45
CA ALA A 509 -11.74 31.59 17.86
C ALA A 509 -11.42 30.31 17.01
N GLY A 510 -11.90 29.15 17.49
CA GLY A 510 -11.79 27.89 16.71
C GLY A 510 -12.52 27.97 15.38
N ILE A 511 -13.79 28.43 15.38
CA ILE A 511 -14.53 28.61 14.13
C ILE A 511 -13.81 29.60 13.19
N VAL A 512 -13.28 30.71 13.71
CA VAL A 512 -12.56 31.72 12.94
C VAL A 512 -11.28 31.18 12.31
N LEU A 513 -10.56 30.31 13.03
CA LEU A 513 -9.33 29.66 12.52
C LEU A 513 -9.65 28.80 11.31
N ASP A 514 -10.52 27.82 11.46
CA ASP A 514 -10.78 26.80 10.45
C ASP A 514 -11.51 27.34 9.21
N THR A 515 -12.38 28.32 9.44
CA THR A 515 -13.06 29.01 8.34
C THR A 515 -12.23 30.09 7.64
N LYS A 516 -11.00 30.34 8.10
CA LYS A 516 -10.18 31.49 7.66
C LYS A 516 -10.99 32.80 7.64
N ASN A 517 -11.53 33.16 8.80
CA ASN A 517 -12.44 34.31 8.97
C ASN A 517 -13.73 34.21 8.14
N PHE A 518 -14.41 33.06 8.15
CA PHE A 518 -15.65 32.79 7.41
C PHE A 518 -15.54 32.85 5.89
N ILE A 519 -14.33 32.60 5.34
CA ILE A 519 -14.07 32.59 3.90
C ILE A 519 -14.16 31.16 3.34
N GLN A 520 -13.73 30.15 4.11
CA GLN A 520 -13.65 28.76 3.64
C GLN A 520 -14.56 27.86 4.47
N GLN A 521 -15.10 26.80 3.84
CA GLN A 521 -15.91 25.74 4.47
C GLN A 521 -17.06 26.27 5.36
N THR A 522 -17.67 27.39 5.02
CA THR A 522 -18.67 28.09 5.83
C THR A 522 -20.06 27.81 5.31
N GLY A 523 -20.90 27.17 6.15
CA GLY A 523 -22.31 26.92 5.89
C GLY A 523 -23.25 27.76 6.77
N ALA A 524 -24.55 27.57 6.61
CA ALA A 524 -25.56 28.25 7.45
C ALA A 524 -25.36 27.91 8.93
N ARG A 525 -25.01 26.66 9.24
CA ARG A 525 -24.73 26.18 10.62
C ARG A 525 -23.61 26.97 11.30
N THR A 526 -22.53 27.25 10.53
CA THR A 526 -21.37 28.01 11.03
C THR A 526 -21.79 29.41 11.49
N PHE A 527 -22.64 30.11 10.72
CA PHE A 527 -23.16 31.41 11.10
C PHE A 527 -24.14 31.33 12.29
N GLU A 528 -24.94 30.26 12.37
CA GLU A 528 -25.83 30.04 13.53
C GLU A 528 -25.03 29.81 14.82
N ALA A 529 -23.96 28.97 14.76
CA ALA A 529 -23.05 28.76 15.87
C ALA A 529 -22.33 30.05 16.29
N ALA A 530 -21.81 30.80 15.32
CA ALA A 530 -21.17 32.09 15.56
C ALA A 530 -22.15 33.10 16.22
N ALA A 531 -23.41 33.17 15.75
CA ALA A 531 -24.43 34.01 16.32
C ALA A 531 -24.81 33.61 17.76
N PHE A 532 -24.84 32.29 18.05
CA PHE A 532 -25.06 31.79 19.42
C PHE A 532 -23.92 32.22 20.34
N LEU A 533 -22.67 31.99 19.95
CA LEU A 533 -21.47 32.35 20.72
C LEU A 533 -21.41 33.87 20.96
N ARG A 534 -21.78 34.66 19.97
CA ARG A 534 -21.85 36.12 20.10
C ARG A 534 -22.91 36.56 21.15
N ARG A 535 -24.07 35.91 21.17
CA ARG A 535 -25.08 36.11 22.21
C ARG A 535 -24.61 35.67 23.62
N ALA A 536 -23.79 34.59 23.67
CA ALA A 536 -23.17 34.13 24.90
C ALA A 536 -22.05 35.05 25.40
N GLY A 537 -21.63 36.05 24.60
CA GLY A 537 -20.68 37.10 25.02
C GLY A 537 -19.31 36.99 24.40
N ALA A 538 -19.13 36.20 23.32
CA ALA A 538 -17.86 36.12 22.61
C ALA A 538 -17.38 37.50 22.17
N ASP A 539 -16.09 37.79 22.43
CA ASP A 539 -15.43 39.06 22.15
C ASP A 539 -14.62 38.97 20.85
N ILE A 540 -15.18 39.53 19.77
CA ILE A 540 -14.55 39.48 18.43
C ILE A 540 -13.23 40.27 18.37
N GLU A 541 -13.12 41.38 19.15
CA GLU A 541 -11.88 42.15 19.19
C GLU A 541 -10.77 41.32 19.85
N LYS A 542 -11.11 40.61 20.93
CA LYS A 542 -10.19 39.72 21.60
C LYS A 542 -9.77 38.55 20.67
N VAL A 543 -10.71 37.96 19.94
CA VAL A 543 -10.42 36.94 18.92
C VAL A 543 -9.42 37.48 17.89
N LYS A 544 -9.66 38.68 17.37
CA LYS A 544 -8.71 39.32 16.42
C LYS A 544 -7.31 39.48 17.03
N GLN A 545 -7.23 39.85 18.33
CA GLN A 545 -5.95 39.95 19.04
C GLN A 545 -5.22 38.62 19.21
N LEU A 546 -5.94 37.50 19.34
CA LEU A 546 -5.34 36.16 19.38
C LEU A 546 -4.56 35.84 18.12
N PHE A 547 -5.03 36.29 16.95
CA PHE A 547 -4.42 36.06 15.66
C PHE A 547 -3.39 37.12 15.22
N ILE A 548 -3.11 38.12 16.08
CA ILE A 548 -2.04 39.10 15.78
C ILE A 548 -0.70 38.40 15.84
N GLU A 549 -0.02 38.49 14.71
CA GLU A 549 1.34 37.96 14.53
C GLU A 549 2.41 38.95 15.01
N THR A 550 3.58 38.43 15.32
CA THR A 550 4.74 39.26 15.61
C THR A 550 5.29 39.89 14.32
N PHE A 551 5.89 41.05 14.42
CA PHE A 551 6.52 41.70 13.27
C PHE A 551 7.58 40.81 12.61
N ASP A 552 8.35 40.08 13.44
CA ASP A 552 9.39 39.16 12.98
C ASP A 552 8.81 38.01 12.13
N SER A 553 7.66 37.43 12.54
CA SER A 553 6.97 36.40 11.76
C SER A 553 6.47 36.93 10.40
N ILE A 554 5.92 38.16 10.40
CA ILE A 554 5.47 38.83 9.18
C ILE A 554 6.66 39.07 8.22
N GLN A 555 7.77 39.59 8.76
CA GLN A 555 8.98 39.89 8.00
C GLN A 555 9.57 38.60 7.38
N LEU A 556 9.61 37.54 8.17
CA LEU A 556 10.15 36.26 7.73
C LEU A 556 9.33 35.63 6.64
N ARG A 557 7.99 35.62 6.78
CA ARG A 557 7.06 35.14 5.75
C ARG A 557 7.14 35.99 4.47
N ALA A 558 7.20 37.32 4.61
CA ALA A 558 7.37 38.21 3.46
C ALA A 558 8.67 37.93 2.72
N LYS A 559 9.77 37.65 3.44
CA LYS A 559 11.05 37.25 2.82
C LYS A 559 10.91 35.94 2.06
N MET A 560 10.28 34.92 2.65
CA MET A 560 10.08 33.62 1.99
C MET A 560 9.24 33.77 0.70
N VAL A 561 8.21 34.61 0.72
CA VAL A 561 7.39 34.88 -0.46
C VAL A 561 8.18 35.63 -1.53
N PHE A 562 8.99 36.62 -1.14
CA PHE A 562 9.80 37.39 -2.06
C PHE A 562 10.92 36.57 -2.72
N GLU A 563 11.54 35.66 -1.98
CA GLU A 563 12.64 34.78 -2.46
C GLU A 563 12.12 33.53 -3.20
N ALA A 564 10.80 33.35 -3.35
CA ALA A 564 10.23 32.20 -4.02
C ALA A 564 10.61 32.16 -5.51
N SER A 565 11.11 31.02 -5.98
CA SER A 565 11.30 30.74 -7.41
C SER A 565 9.95 30.43 -8.05
N ARG A 566 9.75 30.87 -9.30
CA ARG A 566 8.50 30.68 -10.05
C ARG A 566 8.78 30.08 -11.43
N THR A 567 8.02 29.06 -11.80
CA THR A 567 8.12 28.40 -13.11
C THR A 567 6.70 27.94 -13.51
N GLU A 568 6.17 28.43 -14.62
CA GLU A 568 4.87 28.03 -15.19
C GLU A 568 3.71 27.99 -14.18
N GLY A 569 3.60 29.01 -13.32
CA GLY A 569 2.56 29.04 -12.27
C GLY A 569 2.85 28.20 -11.02
N ILE A 570 4.00 27.52 -10.96
CA ILE A 570 4.47 26.81 -9.78
C ILE A 570 5.43 27.71 -8.99
N ALA A 571 5.16 27.92 -7.69
CA ALA A 571 6.02 28.66 -6.80
C ALA A 571 6.69 27.73 -5.79
N ILE A 572 8.02 27.84 -5.63
CA ILE A 572 8.78 27.08 -4.64
C ILE A 572 9.62 28.02 -3.78
N SER A 573 9.45 27.94 -2.47
CA SER A 573 10.21 28.71 -1.49
C SER A 573 10.88 27.79 -0.46
N VAL A 574 11.91 28.30 0.21
CA VAL A 574 12.63 27.59 1.27
C VAL A 574 12.65 28.45 2.51
N ALA A 575 12.27 27.84 3.63
CA ALA A 575 12.33 28.50 4.92
C ALA A 575 13.77 28.60 5.43
N PRO A 576 14.16 29.69 6.10
CA PRO A 576 15.47 29.83 6.73
C PRO A 576 15.67 28.78 7.84
N GLU A 577 16.92 28.35 8.04
CA GLU A 577 17.25 27.38 9.09
C GLU A 577 17.21 27.98 10.51
N GLY A 578 16.98 27.11 11.51
CA GLY A 578 17.21 27.41 12.93
C GLY A 578 16.06 28.11 13.68
N LEU A 579 14.86 28.14 13.15
CA LEU A 579 13.68 28.75 13.78
C LEU A 579 12.74 27.70 14.38
N LYS A 580 11.99 28.08 15.42
CA LYS A 580 10.92 27.26 15.98
C LYS A 580 9.65 27.38 15.13
N ASP A 581 8.80 26.37 15.14
CA ASP A 581 7.49 26.33 14.48
C ASP A 581 7.51 26.56 12.95
N MET A 582 8.57 26.05 12.28
CA MET A 582 8.77 26.21 10.84
C MET A 582 7.64 25.64 9.99
N MET A 583 6.98 24.58 10.44
CA MET A 583 5.87 23.96 9.72
C MET A 583 4.68 24.93 9.58
N ALA A 584 4.31 25.62 10.65
CA ALA A 584 3.21 26.61 10.60
C ALA A 584 3.57 27.79 9.69
N LEU A 585 4.79 28.30 9.80
CA LEU A 585 5.27 29.40 8.97
C LEU A 585 5.34 29.01 7.48
N ALA A 586 5.80 27.80 7.17
CA ALA A 586 5.83 27.28 5.80
C ALA A 586 4.42 27.13 5.23
N ALA A 587 3.47 26.62 6.01
CA ALA A 587 2.07 26.52 5.60
C ALA A 587 1.46 27.90 5.31
N GLN A 588 1.68 28.88 6.20
CA GLN A 588 1.20 30.27 6.01
C GLN A 588 1.87 30.95 4.80
N SER A 589 3.15 30.67 4.55
CA SER A 589 3.85 31.19 3.38
C SER A 589 3.33 30.58 2.08
N ALA A 590 3.01 29.30 2.07
CA ALA A 590 2.37 28.63 0.94
C ALA A 590 0.96 29.20 0.69
N ASP A 591 0.17 29.45 1.75
CA ASP A 591 -1.13 30.12 1.63
C ASP A 591 -1.02 31.54 1.05
N MET A 592 0.03 32.28 1.43
CA MET A 592 0.28 33.62 0.89
C MET A 592 0.75 33.57 -0.58
N LEU A 593 1.58 32.61 -0.96
CA LEU A 593 2.00 32.40 -2.34
C LEU A 593 0.81 32.07 -3.25
N ILE A 594 -0.04 31.12 -2.84
CA ILE A 594 -1.18 30.68 -3.65
C ILE A 594 -2.26 31.75 -3.80
N SER A 595 -2.30 32.76 -2.92
CA SER A 595 -3.22 33.89 -3.05
C SER A 595 -2.90 34.84 -4.20
N ASN A 596 -1.75 34.69 -4.87
CA ASN A 596 -1.38 35.46 -6.05
C ASN A 596 -2.06 34.91 -7.32
N GLU A 597 -2.46 35.80 -8.22
CA GLU A 597 -3.19 35.46 -9.44
C GLU A 597 -2.41 34.49 -10.32
N ASP A 598 -1.09 34.72 -10.46
CA ASP A 598 -0.19 34.02 -11.39
C ASP A 598 0.33 32.67 -10.83
N ILE A 599 -0.13 32.23 -9.65
CA ILE A 599 0.35 30.99 -9.02
C ILE A 599 -0.79 29.99 -8.92
N GLU A 600 -0.60 28.81 -9.54
CA GLU A 600 -1.52 27.68 -9.52
C GLU A 600 -1.19 26.68 -8.41
N ALA A 601 0.11 26.52 -8.06
CA ALA A 601 0.54 25.71 -6.93
C ALA A 601 1.76 26.33 -6.24
N ALA A 602 1.83 26.18 -4.91
CA ALA A 602 2.92 26.69 -4.08
C ALA A 602 3.45 25.59 -3.15
N PHE A 603 4.78 25.49 -3.08
CA PHE A 603 5.48 24.53 -2.25
C PHE A 603 6.50 25.27 -1.39
N VAL A 604 6.46 25.03 -0.08
CA VAL A 604 7.41 25.64 0.86
C VAL A 604 8.13 24.55 1.62
N LEU A 605 9.45 24.50 1.46
CA LEU A 605 10.35 23.54 2.08
C LEU A 605 10.91 24.10 3.39
N TYR A 606 11.07 23.25 4.39
CA TYR A 606 11.66 23.64 5.68
C TYR A 606 12.44 22.47 6.29
N SER A 607 13.47 22.76 7.08
CA SER A 607 14.27 21.74 7.76
C SER A 607 13.53 21.14 8.95
N LEU A 608 13.58 19.81 9.08
CA LEU A 608 13.09 19.07 10.23
C LEU A 608 14.20 18.88 11.27
N ASN A 609 13.82 18.65 12.53
CA ASN A 609 14.79 18.48 13.64
C ASN A 609 15.65 17.20 13.50
N ASP A 610 15.20 16.22 12.75
CA ASP A 610 15.88 14.95 12.45
C ASP A 610 16.78 14.99 11.22
N GLY A 611 16.94 16.16 10.61
CA GLY A 611 17.76 16.37 9.40
C GLY A 611 17.02 16.12 8.09
N GLY A 612 15.72 15.80 8.13
CA GLY A 612 14.86 15.70 6.95
C GLY A 612 14.35 17.06 6.47
N ILE A 613 13.59 17.05 5.37
CA ILE A 613 12.95 18.22 4.77
C ILE A 613 11.45 18.05 4.83
N GLY A 614 10.77 18.97 5.52
CA GLY A 614 9.31 19.08 5.46
C GLY A 614 8.88 19.91 4.26
N VAL A 615 7.75 19.57 3.66
CA VAL A 615 7.14 20.30 2.52
C VAL A 615 5.71 20.62 2.86
N SER A 616 5.32 21.91 2.73
CA SER A 616 3.92 22.34 2.75
C SER A 616 3.50 22.73 1.34
N ALA A 617 2.46 22.10 0.82
CA ALA A 617 1.95 22.29 -0.55
C ALA A 617 0.53 22.86 -0.54
N ARG A 618 0.26 23.80 -1.45
CA ARG A 618 -1.04 24.43 -1.70
C ARG A 618 -1.33 24.52 -3.19
N SER A 619 -2.61 24.50 -3.58
CA SER A 619 -3.03 24.63 -4.96
C SER A 619 -4.39 25.33 -5.06
N LYS A 620 -4.65 25.99 -6.19
CA LYS A 620 -5.99 26.47 -6.56
C LYS A 620 -6.89 25.36 -7.12
N GLY A 621 -6.36 24.14 -7.31
CA GLY A 621 -7.09 22.97 -7.77
C GLY A 621 -6.71 22.48 -9.18
N LYS A 622 -6.08 23.31 -10.03
CA LYS A 622 -5.59 22.88 -11.34
C LYS A 622 -4.47 21.84 -11.17
N VAL A 623 -3.50 22.11 -10.31
CA VAL A 623 -2.46 21.14 -9.93
C VAL A 623 -2.95 20.33 -8.72
N ASN A 624 -3.03 19.02 -8.86
CA ASN A 624 -3.35 18.14 -7.73
C ASN A 624 -2.10 17.93 -6.85
N VAL A 625 -1.95 18.75 -5.80
CA VAL A 625 -0.77 18.66 -4.90
C VAL A 625 -0.73 17.38 -4.06
N GLN A 626 -1.84 16.68 -3.91
CA GLN A 626 -1.86 15.37 -3.24
C GLN A 626 -1.04 14.37 -4.06
N VAL A 627 -1.28 14.24 -5.35
CA VAL A 627 -0.54 13.33 -6.24
C VAL A 627 0.96 13.66 -6.25
N VAL A 628 1.30 14.95 -6.30
CA VAL A 628 2.70 15.41 -6.24
C VAL A 628 3.37 14.98 -4.92
N MET A 629 2.67 15.14 -3.79
CA MET A 629 3.24 14.77 -2.49
C MET A 629 3.26 13.25 -2.27
N GLU A 630 2.27 12.50 -2.76
CA GLU A 630 2.25 11.04 -2.71
C GLU A 630 3.41 10.41 -3.50
N ALA A 631 3.76 10.97 -4.66
CA ALA A 631 4.95 10.55 -5.42
C ALA A 631 6.27 10.73 -4.63
N LEU A 632 6.27 11.60 -3.64
CA LEU A 632 7.39 11.90 -2.75
C LEU A 632 7.25 11.26 -1.36
N GLY A 633 6.31 10.32 -1.19
CA GLY A 633 6.08 9.62 0.08
C GLY A 633 5.29 10.41 1.13
N GLY A 634 4.63 11.49 0.71
CA GLY A 634 3.74 12.31 1.53
C GLY A 634 2.25 12.00 1.29
N GLY A 635 1.38 12.99 1.55
CA GLY A 635 -0.05 12.85 1.33
C GLY A 635 -0.81 14.14 1.61
N GLY A 636 -2.12 14.09 1.51
CA GLY A 636 -2.98 15.25 1.77
C GLY A 636 -4.26 15.23 0.94
N HIS A 637 -4.67 16.40 0.48
CA HIS A 637 -5.84 16.63 -0.38
C HIS A 637 -5.42 17.35 -1.68
N ARG A 638 -6.32 17.37 -2.64
CA ARG A 638 -6.09 17.99 -3.95
C ARG A 638 -5.48 19.41 -3.88
N THR A 639 -5.91 20.22 -2.91
CA THR A 639 -5.50 21.62 -2.76
C THR A 639 -4.54 21.88 -1.60
N VAL A 640 -4.40 20.93 -0.66
CA VAL A 640 -3.56 21.05 0.54
C VAL A 640 -2.89 19.70 0.81
N ALA A 641 -1.58 19.67 0.76
CA ALA A 641 -0.82 18.44 0.99
C ALA A 641 0.54 18.73 1.66
N GLY A 642 1.25 17.68 2.07
CA GLY A 642 2.59 17.80 2.62
C GLY A 642 3.37 16.51 2.53
N ALA A 643 4.69 16.60 2.68
CA ALA A 643 5.59 15.45 2.70
C ALA A 643 6.74 15.67 3.70
N GLN A 644 7.38 14.57 4.11
CA GLN A 644 8.63 14.56 4.86
C GLN A 644 9.64 13.75 4.08
N LEU A 645 10.67 14.42 3.56
CA LEU A 645 11.68 13.84 2.70
C LEU A 645 12.93 13.52 3.52
N GLN A 646 13.43 12.30 3.41
CA GLN A 646 14.66 11.85 4.08
C GLN A 646 15.77 11.59 3.06
N GLY A 647 17.00 11.93 3.40
CA GLY A 647 18.17 11.62 2.59
C GLY A 647 18.30 12.41 1.29
N MET A 648 17.59 13.53 1.15
CA MET A 648 17.68 14.46 0.02
C MET A 648 18.25 15.81 0.45
N THR A 649 18.93 16.48 -0.46
CA THR A 649 19.29 17.90 -0.30
C THR A 649 18.11 18.80 -0.68
N ILE A 650 18.11 20.05 -0.21
CA ILE A 650 17.06 21.03 -0.57
C ILE A 650 16.95 21.21 -2.09
N GLU A 651 18.07 21.23 -2.81
CA GLU A 651 18.07 21.41 -4.26
C GLU A 651 17.52 20.19 -5.02
N GLU A 652 17.79 18.98 -4.54
CA GLU A 652 17.21 17.74 -5.08
C GLU A 652 15.69 17.70 -4.83
N ALA A 653 15.26 18.08 -3.63
CA ALA A 653 13.84 18.17 -3.27
C ALA A 653 13.09 19.22 -4.13
N LYS A 654 13.65 20.41 -4.32
CA LYS A 654 13.10 21.45 -5.20
C LYS A 654 12.89 20.92 -6.61
N LYS A 655 13.91 20.25 -7.16
CA LYS A 655 13.87 19.73 -8.52
C LYS A 655 12.79 18.64 -8.64
N ALA A 656 12.77 17.68 -7.73
CA ALA A 656 11.77 16.61 -7.73
C ALA A 656 10.34 17.15 -7.62
N ILE A 657 10.11 18.13 -6.73
CA ILE A 657 8.80 18.79 -6.58
C ILE A 657 8.40 19.48 -7.88
N LEU A 658 9.33 20.25 -8.50
CA LEU A 658 9.06 20.98 -9.73
C LEU A 658 8.70 20.03 -10.88
N ASP A 659 9.47 18.96 -11.06
CA ASP A 659 9.26 17.97 -12.12
C ASP A 659 7.86 17.34 -12.01
N HIS A 660 7.49 16.84 -10.82
CA HIS A 660 6.15 16.26 -10.60
C HIS A 660 5.01 17.29 -10.67
N ALA A 661 5.25 18.53 -10.21
CA ALA A 661 4.22 19.58 -10.28
C ALA A 661 3.94 20.03 -11.71
N LEU A 662 4.97 20.14 -12.55
CA LEU A 662 4.82 20.45 -13.98
C LEU A 662 4.13 19.31 -14.73
N GLU A 663 4.47 18.06 -14.43
CA GLU A 663 3.79 16.89 -14.99
C GLU A 663 2.28 16.91 -14.65
N ALA A 664 1.94 17.18 -13.40
CA ALA A 664 0.55 17.30 -12.95
C ALA A 664 -0.19 18.48 -13.61
N LEU A 665 0.49 19.61 -13.82
CA LEU A 665 -0.08 20.78 -14.50
C LEU A 665 -0.37 20.48 -15.98
N HIS A 666 0.60 19.94 -16.71
CA HIS A 666 0.46 19.63 -18.14
C HIS A 666 -0.56 18.51 -18.40
N SER A 667 -0.72 17.58 -17.46
CA SER A 667 -1.77 16.55 -17.53
C SER A 667 -3.15 17.17 -17.39
N ALA A 668 -3.33 18.11 -16.47
CA ALA A 668 -4.59 18.83 -16.29
C ALA A 668 -4.94 19.71 -17.51
N GLU A 669 -3.96 20.35 -18.15
CA GLU A 669 -4.17 21.15 -19.37
C GLU A 669 -4.62 20.31 -20.56
N LYS A 670 -4.08 19.11 -20.73
CA LYS A 670 -4.53 18.17 -21.77
C LYS A 670 -5.96 17.69 -21.55
N GLU A 671 -6.34 17.42 -20.30
CA GLU A 671 -7.71 17.04 -19.96
C GLU A 671 -8.72 18.17 -20.20
N GLU A 672 -8.32 19.44 -20.00
CA GLU A 672 -9.15 20.62 -20.32
C GLU A 672 -9.28 20.87 -21.83
N GLU A 673 -8.26 20.56 -22.63
CA GLU A 673 -8.29 20.68 -24.09
C GLU A 673 -9.09 19.58 -24.79
N GLU A 674 -9.22 18.41 -24.16
CA GLU A 674 -10.00 17.26 -24.67
C GLU A 674 -11.48 17.28 -24.28
N GLN A 675 -11.92 18.18 -23.38
CA GLN A 675 -13.31 18.44 -22.99
C GLN A 675 -13.93 19.58 -23.76
#